data_d43570106c716a557cb09d12cdfdcf7a
#
_entry.id   d43570106c716a557cb09d12cdfdcf7a
#
_cell.length_a   1.000
_cell.length_b   1.000
_cell.length_c   1.000
_cell.angle_alpha   90.00
_cell.angle_beta   90.00
_cell.angle_gamma   90.00
#
_symmetry.space_group_name_H-M   'P 1'
#
loop_
_entity.id
_entity.type
_entity.pdbx_description
1 polymer ?
#
loop_
_entity_poly.entity_id
_entity_poly.type
_entity_poly.pdbx_seq_one_letter_code
_entity_poly.pdbx_strand_id
1 'polypeptide(L)'
;MISRWRRRLRPHRPSEEASDRDPESADPHAKRWQRAAADLRGLAHRLGARPDTGGPDAAPPSQPRRGLTTAALTWEGRLFGDGWISWRTLGSRLGSRISALPYAQRWLVLGVLIGIVAGLGAVLFYTALQVGTHLFLVDLAGYHIPTPGGEGNQPGSSGFARPWAIPLVVGLGGLISGLLIFTWAPEAEGHGTDAAIESFHRNPRGIRLRAVAVKILASAVTIGSGGSGGREGPTAQISAGFGSLLARVLDLSPDDGRLAVAVGIGSGIGAIFSAPLGGAVLAADILYRDDFEFAALFPGLAASIVAYVIFGAFESYRSLFLVPGGYHFSAPGQLIWFAVIGVVAGLIGVLYAKGFYGVVGLNARLPISRKLRPALGGLLVGAIALGLPEVLGTGYGWVQKGLGPELLQIPLYAVLLLPVARILATSLSIGTGGSGGVFGPGMVIGAFTGAAIWRLLEPVAPWVPHDPAAFVIVGMMACFGGIARAPLAVMLMVAEMTGTISLLAPAMVAVALATFIVRRFDDSIYRSQLRTRSDSPASRLQFGLPLLGGVEVSEVATEPRLVLAESTSVKEALAAALSAAVPGAPVVDSQGIYLGTVGVDVLTRAAAQDPPPALSQLVDATTPTIAAKARLDLALESLTQAGGHWVTVTDGARHVLGILTFGDVVAGYQQALSSNLGVMTQVSSHTMSIEERIGEGSPLAGKPLRSVKLPPGCIIVTVLRGAELTFASGSTELQVGDVVSALAEPRQGEQMRQLMRGSEGLIDPAVERGGQLL
;
A
#
# COMPACT_ATOMS: atom_id res chain seq x y z
N MET A 1 -22.51 -6.14 39.82
CA MET A 1 -21.40 -5.36 40.39
C MET A 1 -20.91 -4.22 39.47
N ILE A 2 -21.54 -3.99 38.34
CA ILE A 2 -21.16 -2.94 37.35
C ILE A 2 -21.94 -1.64 37.54
N SER A 3 -22.99 -1.61 38.37
CA SER A 3 -23.84 -0.43 38.56
C SER A 3 -23.36 0.56 39.65
N ARG A 4 -22.29 0.24 40.38
CA ARG A 4 -21.75 1.11 41.47
C ARG A 4 -20.57 2.02 41.05
N TRP A 5 -20.03 1.86 39.85
CA TRP A 5 -18.86 2.64 39.40
C TRP A 5 -19.21 3.92 38.64
N ARG A 6 -20.43 4.08 38.17
CA ARG A 6 -20.87 5.29 37.41
C ARG A 6 -21.27 6.51 38.28
N ARG A 7 -21.25 6.41 39.60
CA ARG A 7 -21.69 7.52 40.50
C ARG A 7 -20.57 8.31 41.14
N ARG A 8 -19.29 8.10 40.81
CA ARG A 8 -18.16 8.84 41.43
C ARG A 8 -17.40 9.81 40.52
N LEU A 9 -17.91 10.08 39.32
CA LEU A 9 -17.30 11.08 38.40
C LEU A 9 -18.35 12.15 37.99
N ARG A 10 -18.96 12.79 38.97
CA ARG A 10 -19.57 14.13 38.76
C ARG A 10 -18.61 15.14 39.37
N PRO A 11 -18.16 16.18 38.62
CA PRO A 11 -17.39 17.27 39.19
C PRO A 11 -18.29 18.08 40.12
N HIS A 12 -17.84 18.25 41.37
CA HIS A 12 -18.41 19.22 42.32
C HIS A 12 -18.38 20.62 41.66
N ARG A 13 -19.51 21.30 41.62
CA ARG A 13 -19.58 22.74 41.45
C ARG A 13 -19.06 23.37 42.77
N PRO A 14 -18.10 24.31 42.71
CA PRO A 14 -17.74 25.11 43.86
C PRO A 14 -18.89 26.14 44.10
N SER A 15 -19.32 26.23 45.33
CA SER A 15 -20.16 27.30 45.87
C SER A 15 -19.47 28.66 45.72
N GLU A 16 -20.22 29.66 45.28
CA GLU A 16 -19.88 31.09 45.36
C GLU A 16 -19.62 31.45 46.82
N GLU A 17 -18.35 31.76 47.12
CA GLU A 17 -17.92 32.69 48.18
C GLU A 17 -16.40 32.58 48.36
N ALA A 18 -15.67 33.44 47.66
CA ALA A 18 -14.43 34.06 48.12
C ALA A 18 -13.91 35.04 47.06
N SER A 19 -14.09 36.28 47.37
CA SER A 19 -13.65 37.48 46.67
C SER A 19 -12.13 37.60 46.60
N ASP A 20 -11.69 38.31 45.56
CA ASP A 20 -10.46 39.12 45.47
C ASP A 20 -9.12 38.41 45.77
N ARG A 21 -8.48 37.90 44.74
CA ARG A 21 -7.03 38.01 44.57
C ARG A 21 -6.70 38.15 43.08
N ASP A 22 -5.86 39.14 42.80
CA ASP A 22 -5.35 39.57 41.51
C ASP A 22 -4.90 38.42 40.55
N PRO A 23 -5.23 38.52 39.22
CA PRO A 23 -4.89 37.49 38.26
C PRO A 23 -3.49 37.67 37.60
N GLU A 24 -2.54 38.34 38.23
CA GLU A 24 -1.27 38.69 37.58
C GLU A 24 -0.05 37.81 37.88
N SER A 25 -0.22 36.62 38.49
CA SER A 25 0.90 35.70 38.78
C SER A 25 0.75 34.28 38.18
N ALA A 26 0.10 34.15 37.03
CA ALA A 26 0.07 32.85 36.34
C ALA A 26 1.29 32.72 35.39
N ASP A 27 2.14 31.72 35.71
CA ASP A 27 3.34 31.33 34.98
C ASP A 27 3.14 31.38 33.43
N PRO A 28 3.94 32.15 32.68
CA PRO A 28 3.86 32.24 31.24
C PRO A 28 3.95 30.88 30.53
N HIS A 29 4.63 29.89 31.14
CA HIS A 29 4.77 28.54 30.62
C HIS A 29 3.46 27.72 30.71
N ALA A 30 2.68 27.85 31.78
CA ALA A 30 1.39 27.17 31.90
C ALA A 30 0.36 27.62 30.83
N LYS A 31 0.34 28.89 30.52
CA LYS A 31 -0.49 29.46 29.44
C LYS A 31 -0.02 28.96 28.05
N ARG A 32 1.29 28.77 27.85
CA ARG A 32 1.87 28.24 26.60
C ARG A 32 1.49 26.77 26.39
N TRP A 33 1.49 25.95 27.43
CA TRP A 33 1.07 24.55 27.39
C TRP A 33 -0.42 24.38 27.10
N GLN A 34 -1.27 25.21 27.70
CA GLN A 34 -2.71 25.15 27.42
C GLN A 34 -3.04 25.52 25.97
N ARG A 35 -2.33 26.47 25.37
CA ARG A 35 -2.49 26.86 23.98
C ARG A 35 -1.98 25.74 23.03
N ALA A 36 -0.81 25.20 23.28
CA ALA A 36 -0.27 24.09 22.47
C ALA A 36 -1.17 22.85 22.49
N ALA A 37 -1.78 22.53 23.64
CA ALA A 37 -2.72 21.41 23.76
C ALA A 37 -4.07 21.68 23.06
N ALA A 38 -4.49 22.93 22.94
CA ALA A 38 -5.67 23.33 22.19
C ALA A 38 -5.42 23.25 20.68
N ASP A 39 -4.24 23.71 20.25
CA ASP A 39 -3.83 23.70 18.84
C ASP A 39 -3.65 22.26 18.31
N LEU A 40 -3.11 21.35 19.13
CA LEU A 40 -2.98 19.93 18.76
C LEU A 40 -4.33 19.20 18.70
N ARG A 41 -5.27 19.53 19.57
CA ARG A 41 -6.66 19.03 19.45
C ARG A 41 -7.36 19.54 18.20
N GLY A 42 -7.11 20.80 17.83
CA GLY A 42 -7.57 21.38 16.56
C GLY A 42 -6.94 20.68 15.34
N LEU A 43 -5.65 20.30 15.40
CA LEU A 43 -4.93 19.58 14.35
C LEU A 43 -5.46 18.15 14.18
N ALA A 44 -5.69 17.42 15.27
CA ALA A 44 -6.27 16.08 15.24
C ALA A 44 -7.70 16.09 14.66
N HIS A 45 -8.49 17.10 14.96
CA HIS A 45 -9.84 17.27 14.41
C HIS A 45 -9.84 17.62 12.92
N ARG A 46 -8.81 18.30 12.43
CA ARG A 46 -8.64 18.67 11.01
C ARG A 46 -8.04 17.57 10.16
N LEU A 47 -7.30 16.65 10.76
CA LEU A 47 -6.73 15.48 10.07
C LEU A 47 -7.76 14.37 9.79
N GLY A 48 -9.06 14.64 9.98
CA GLY A 48 -10.14 13.78 9.51
C GLY A 48 -10.44 12.57 10.39
N ALA A 49 -10.05 12.60 11.66
CA ALA A 49 -10.61 11.70 12.67
C ALA A 49 -12.07 12.13 12.95
N ARG A 50 -13.01 11.74 12.07
CA ARG A 50 -14.43 11.78 12.38
C ARG A 50 -14.68 10.77 13.49
N PRO A 51 -15.31 11.15 14.61
CA PRO A 51 -15.87 10.16 15.50
C PRO A 51 -16.97 9.42 14.72
N ASP A 52 -16.84 8.11 14.59
CA ASP A 52 -17.89 7.25 14.08
C ASP A 52 -19.14 7.45 14.93
N THR A 53 -20.11 8.20 14.42
CA THR A 53 -21.46 8.21 14.93
C THR A 53 -22.15 6.95 14.41
N GLY A 54 -21.78 5.80 14.99
CA GLY A 54 -22.49 4.54 14.78
C GLY A 54 -23.87 4.65 15.41
N GLY A 55 -24.91 4.38 14.63
CA GLY A 55 -26.26 4.19 15.12
C GLY A 55 -26.35 3.03 16.15
N PRO A 56 -27.43 2.93 16.92
CA PRO A 56 -27.51 2.11 18.13
C PRO A 56 -27.48 0.58 17.94
N ASP A 57 -27.27 0.04 16.75
CA ASP A 57 -27.37 -1.40 16.44
C ASP A 57 -26.10 -2.08 15.95
N ALA A 58 -24.92 -1.46 16.08
CA ALA A 58 -23.67 -2.12 15.76
C ALA A 58 -23.13 -2.85 17.01
N ALA A 59 -23.18 -4.18 17.00
CA ALA A 59 -22.51 -5.01 18.00
C ALA A 59 -21.02 -4.68 18.06
N PRO A 60 -20.42 -4.57 19.26
CA PRO A 60 -19.01 -4.23 19.40
C PRO A 60 -18.14 -5.33 18.76
N PRO A 61 -17.04 -4.98 18.07
CA PRO A 61 -16.11 -5.97 17.54
C PRO A 61 -15.59 -6.83 18.68
N SER A 62 -15.74 -8.14 18.56
CA SER A 62 -15.29 -9.13 19.53
C SER A 62 -13.78 -8.95 19.78
N GLN A 63 -13.40 -8.60 20.99
CA GLN A 63 -12.01 -8.57 21.42
C GLN A 63 -11.39 -9.96 21.19
N PRO A 64 -10.16 -10.05 20.62
CA PRO A 64 -9.49 -11.33 20.48
C PRO A 64 -9.23 -11.90 21.88
N ARG A 65 -9.75 -13.12 22.10
CA ARG A 65 -9.54 -13.86 23.36
C ARG A 65 -8.03 -14.00 23.62
N ARG A 66 -7.58 -13.49 24.76
CA ARG A 66 -6.18 -13.48 25.22
C ARG A 66 -5.54 -14.87 25.44
N GLY A 67 -6.15 -15.95 24.99
CA GLY A 67 -5.68 -17.32 25.25
C GLY A 67 -4.88 -17.99 24.12
N LEU A 68 -4.78 -17.39 22.92
CA LEU A 68 -4.11 -18.01 21.76
C LEU A 68 -2.78 -17.35 21.35
N THR A 69 -2.40 -16.23 21.97
CA THR A 69 -1.18 -15.50 21.62
C THR A 69 0.11 -16.12 22.18
N THR A 70 0.04 -16.83 23.29
CA THR A 70 1.21 -17.49 23.89
C THR A 70 1.61 -18.79 23.17
N ALA A 71 0.65 -19.52 22.58
CA ALA A 71 0.96 -20.73 21.83
C ALA A 71 1.53 -20.45 20.42
N ALA A 72 1.22 -19.29 19.83
CA ALA A 72 1.73 -18.88 18.50
C ALA A 72 3.18 -18.41 18.54
N LEU A 73 3.64 -17.87 19.67
CA LEU A 73 5.05 -17.46 19.87
C LEU A 73 5.98 -18.63 20.20
N THR A 74 5.42 -19.77 20.64
CA THR A 74 6.23 -20.92 21.13
C THR A 74 6.75 -21.84 20.02
N TRP A 75 6.16 -21.86 18.80
CA TRP A 75 6.65 -22.73 17.75
C TRP A 75 7.79 -22.08 16.93
N GLU A 76 7.73 -20.77 16.67
CA GLU A 76 8.86 -20.04 16.07
C GLU A 76 10.10 -20.09 16.99
N GLY A 77 9.89 -19.98 18.31
CA GLY A 77 10.96 -20.15 19.31
C GLY A 77 11.51 -21.58 19.42
N ARG A 78 10.70 -22.62 19.13
CA ARG A 78 11.16 -24.02 19.17
C ARG A 78 11.93 -24.46 17.91
N LEU A 79 11.68 -23.83 16.75
CA LEU A 79 12.42 -24.13 15.53
C LEU A 79 13.78 -23.45 15.46
N PHE A 80 13.98 -22.32 16.16
CA PHE A 80 15.16 -21.48 15.98
C PHE A 80 15.96 -21.24 17.28
N GLY A 81 15.49 -21.63 18.47
CA GLY A 81 16.20 -21.58 19.75
C GLY A 81 17.02 -20.29 20.00
N ASP A 82 18.09 -20.38 20.77
CA ASP A 82 19.02 -19.27 21.06
C ASP A 82 19.73 -18.72 19.81
N GLY A 83 19.72 -19.46 18.69
CA GLY A 83 20.24 -19.00 17.41
C GLY A 83 19.46 -17.82 16.81
N TRP A 84 18.16 -17.65 17.10
CA TRP A 84 17.34 -16.56 16.56
C TRP A 84 17.77 -15.17 17.07
N ILE A 85 18.18 -15.04 18.31
CA ILE A 85 18.70 -13.79 18.88
C ILE A 85 20.01 -13.40 18.19
N SER A 86 20.88 -14.37 17.93
CA SER A 86 22.13 -14.17 17.19
C SER A 86 21.88 -13.72 15.73
N TRP A 87 20.91 -14.32 15.04
CA TRP A 87 20.53 -13.93 13.67
C TRP A 87 19.93 -12.52 13.59
N ARG A 88 19.13 -12.10 14.58
CA ARG A 88 18.58 -10.74 14.64
C ARG A 88 19.67 -9.67 14.81
N THR A 89 20.62 -9.91 15.70
CA THR A 89 21.75 -8.98 15.90
C THR A 89 22.69 -8.92 14.70
N LEU A 90 22.92 -10.04 14.01
CA LEU A 90 23.67 -10.07 12.76
C LEU A 90 22.91 -9.35 11.65
N GLY A 91 21.61 -9.62 11.53
CA GLY A 91 20.73 -9.01 10.55
C GLY A 91 20.65 -7.49 10.69
N SER A 92 20.46 -6.97 11.90
CA SER A 92 20.41 -5.52 12.13
C SER A 92 21.75 -4.82 11.85
N ARG A 93 22.90 -5.47 12.17
CA ARG A 93 24.23 -4.95 11.80
C ARG A 93 24.46 -4.93 10.29
N LEU A 94 23.99 -5.96 9.58
CA LEU A 94 24.05 -6.00 8.12
C LEU A 94 23.10 -4.94 7.52
N GLY A 95 21.90 -4.82 8.08
CA GLY A 95 20.91 -3.84 7.65
C GLY A 95 21.41 -2.41 7.81
N SER A 96 22.05 -2.07 8.95
CA SER A 96 22.63 -0.73 9.15
C SER A 96 23.74 -0.41 8.15
N ARG A 97 24.58 -1.40 7.79
CA ARG A 97 25.60 -1.22 6.74
C ARG A 97 24.97 -1.03 5.36
N ILE A 98 23.94 -1.79 5.02
CA ILE A 98 23.23 -1.68 3.74
C ILE A 98 22.49 -0.33 3.66
N SER A 99 21.83 0.09 4.74
CA SER A 99 21.11 1.37 4.82
C SER A 99 22.03 2.60 4.70
N ALA A 100 23.30 2.46 5.09
CA ALA A 100 24.32 3.51 4.92
C ALA A 100 24.82 3.67 3.47
N LEU A 101 24.51 2.73 2.57
CA LEU A 101 24.90 2.83 1.15
C LEU A 101 24.05 3.86 0.42
N PRO A 102 24.59 4.49 -0.64
CA PRO A 102 23.81 5.31 -1.58
C PRO A 102 22.62 4.52 -2.14
N TYR A 103 21.52 5.22 -2.46
CA TYR A 103 20.25 4.61 -2.89
C TYR A 103 20.42 3.51 -3.94
N ALA A 104 21.16 3.77 -5.02
CA ALA A 104 21.33 2.82 -6.12
C ALA A 104 22.05 1.53 -5.68
N GLN A 105 23.15 1.66 -4.90
CA GLN A 105 23.91 0.50 -4.41
C GLN A 105 23.09 -0.31 -3.40
N ARG A 106 22.41 0.38 -2.47
CA ARG A 106 21.51 -0.24 -1.50
C ARG A 106 20.44 -1.07 -2.17
N TRP A 107 19.74 -0.48 -3.14
CA TRP A 107 18.66 -1.16 -3.83
C TRP A 107 19.11 -2.20 -4.85
N LEU A 108 20.32 -2.11 -5.38
CA LEU A 108 20.92 -3.19 -6.15
C LEU A 108 21.12 -4.44 -5.26
N VAL A 109 21.71 -4.27 -4.07
CA VAL A 109 21.92 -5.38 -3.13
C VAL A 109 20.60 -5.97 -2.63
N LEU A 110 19.68 -5.11 -2.16
CA LEU A 110 18.37 -5.56 -1.68
C LEU A 110 17.55 -6.19 -2.80
N GLY A 111 17.58 -5.61 -4.02
CA GLY A 111 16.90 -6.13 -5.19
C GLY A 111 17.38 -7.54 -5.57
N VAL A 112 18.69 -7.77 -5.56
CA VAL A 112 19.26 -9.13 -5.79
C VAL A 112 18.77 -10.11 -4.73
N LEU A 113 18.82 -9.74 -3.44
CA LEU A 113 18.36 -10.61 -2.36
C LEU A 113 16.86 -10.93 -2.46
N ILE A 114 16.03 -9.91 -2.73
CA ILE A 114 14.59 -10.10 -2.93
C ILE A 114 14.34 -10.98 -4.16
N GLY A 115 15.07 -10.73 -5.26
CA GLY A 115 14.94 -11.49 -6.50
C GLY A 115 15.29 -12.96 -6.32
N ILE A 116 16.36 -13.29 -5.58
CA ILE A 116 16.74 -14.67 -5.27
C ILE A 116 15.60 -15.39 -4.54
N VAL A 117 15.09 -14.79 -3.48
CA VAL A 117 14.07 -15.45 -2.65
C VAL A 117 12.72 -15.49 -3.36
N ALA A 118 12.37 -14.45 -4.14
CA ALA A 118 11.17 -14.42 -4.95
C ALA A 118 11.20 -15.48 -6.08
N GLY A 119 12.34 -15.64 -6.76
CA GLY A 119 12.52 -16.65 -7.80
C GLY A 119 12.42 -18.07 -7.24
N LEU A 120 13.10 -18.36 -6.13
CA LEU A 120 12.99 -19.65 -5.45
C LEU A 120 11.58 -19.92 -4.93
N GLY A 121 10.91 -18.89 -4.39
CA GLY A 121 9.52 -19.00 -3.96
C GLY A 121 8.56 -19.28 -5.11
N ALA A 122 8.78 -18.69 -6.27
CA ALA A 122 8.02 -18.97 -7.50
C ALA A 122 8.24 -20.41 -7.99
N VAL A 123 9.49 -20.90 -8.00
CA VAL A 123 9.81 -22.31 -8.34
C VAL A 123 9.10 -23.27 -7.38
N LEU A 124 9.23 -23.05 -6.07
CA LEU A 124 8.60 -23.91 -5.07
C LEU A 124 7.08 -23.96 -5.23
N PHE A 125 6.46 -22.82 -5.43
CA PHE A 125 5.00 -22.73 -5.62
C PHE A 125 4.56 -23.39 -6.94
N TYR A 126 5.29 -23.15 -8.02
CA TYR A 126 4.99 -23.74 -9.32
C TYR A 126 5.11 -25.27 -9.30
N THR A 127 6.18 -25.80 -8.71
CA THR A 127 6.35 -27.24 -8.51
C THR A 127 5.21 -27.84 -7.65
N ALA A 128 4.84 -27.17 -6.55
CA ALA A 128 3.72 -27.61 -5.72
C ALA A 128 2.39 -27.61 -6.49
N LEU A 129 2.17 -26.63 -7.38
CA LEU A 129 1.00 -26.57 -8.24
C LEU A 129 0.98 -27.70 -9.27
N GLN A 130 2.11 -28.00 -9.90
CA GLN A 130 2.23 -29.13 -10.85
C GLN A 130 1.96 -30.47 -10.16
N VAL A 131 2.56 -30.70 -9.00
CA VAL A 131 2.30 -31.91 -8.20
C VAL A 131 0.81 -31.99 -7.80
N GLY A 132 0.21 -30.88 -7.37
CA GLY A 132 -1.22 -30.82 -7.07
C GLY A 132 -2.09 -31.14 -8.28
N THR A 133 -1.77 -30.58 -9.45
CA THR A 133 -2.50 -30.85 -10.71
C THR A 133 -2.40 -32.32 -11.11
N HIS A 134 -1.21 -32.89 -11.03
CA HIS A 134 -1.02 -34.31 -11.34
C HIS A 134 -1.81 -35.20 -10.40
N LEU A 135 -1.69 -35.01 -9.09
CA LEU A 135 -2.37 -35.81 -8.09
C LEU A 135 -3.90 -35.74 -8.21
N PHE A 136 -4.45 -34.52 -8.28
CA PHE A 136 -5.89 -34.34 -8.24
C PHE A 136 -6.58 -34.55 -9.58
N LEU A 137 -6.09 -33.91 -10.65
CA LEU A 137 -6.77 -33.95 -11.94
C LEU A 137 -6.35 -35.15 -12.78
N VAL A 138 -5.05 -35.50 -12.81
CA VAL A 138 -4.59 -36.63 -13.62
C VAL A 138 -4.91 -37.96 -12.93
N ASP A 139 -4.41 -38.17 -11.71
CA ASP A 139 -4.51 -39.49 -11.06
C ASP A 139 -5.95 -39.76 -10.54
N LEU A 140 -6.58 -38.79 -9.85
CA LEU A 140 -7.90 -39.00 -9.27
C LEU A 140 -9.02 -38.80 -10.29
N ALA A 141 -8.99 -37.73 -11.11
CA ALA A 141 -10.08 -37.42 -12.03
C ALA A 141 -9.88 -37.97 -13.45
N GLY A 142 -8.66 -38.37 -13.83
CA GLY A 142 -8.33 -38.89 -15.17
C GLY A 142 -8.46 -37.79 -16.25
N TYR A 143 -8.08 -36.57 -15.94
CA TYR A 143 -8.19 -35.44 -16.86
C TYR A 143 -6.88 -34.64 -16.97
N HIS A 144 -6.35 -34.49 -18.18
CA HIS A 144 -5.20 -33.66 -18.47
C HIS A 144 -5.66 -32.31 -18.99
N ILE A 145 -5.37 -31.23 -18.25
CA ILE A 145 -5.58 -29.86 -18.72
C ILE A 145 -4.54 -29.54 -19.80
N PRO A 146 -4.91 -28.86 -20.91
CA PRO A 146 -3.93 -28.40 -21.90
C PRO A 146 -2.95 -27.41 -21.27
N THR A 147 -1.66 -27.49 -21.67
CA THR A 147 -0.61 -26.59 -21.18
C THR A 147 -0.23 -25.58 -22.24
N PRO A 148 0.23 -24.36 -21.85
CA PRO A 148 0.71 -23.37 -22.79
C PRO A 148 2.03 -23.78 -23.43
N GLY A 149 2.41 -23.11 -24.52
CA GLY A 149 3.56 -23.46 -25.33
C GLY A 149 4.90 -23.45 -24.59
N GLY A 150 5.09 -22.48 -23.68
CA GLY A 150 6.28 -22.39 -22.83
C GLY A 150 6.38 -23.50 -21.78
N GLU A 151 5.27 -24.19 -21.49
CA GLU A 151 5.17 -25.26 -20.48
C GLU A 151 4.90 -26.64 -21.10
N GLY A 152 5.42 -26.87 -22.29
CA GLY A 152 5.39 -28.21 -22.94
C GLY A 152 4.32 -28.40 -24.00
N ASN A 153 3.42 -27.44 -24.22
CA ASN A 153 2.39 -27.43 -25.29
C ASN A 153 1.57 -28.73 -25.39
N GLN A 154 1.17 -29.29 -24.25
CA GLN A 154 0.36 -30.51 -24.24
C GLN A 154 -1.08 -30.19 -24.66
N PRO A 155 -1.67 -30.97 -25.59
CA PRO A 155 -3.02 -30.67 -26.10
C PRO A 155 -4.13 -30.89 -25.07
N GLY A 156 -3.85 -31.59 -23.98
CA GLY A 156 -4.83 -32.01 -22.98
C GLY A 156 -5.71 -33.16 -23.43
N SER A 157 -6.58 -33.64 -22.57
CA SER A 157 -7.55 -34.69 -22.87
C SER A 157 -8.69 -34.16 -23.76
N SER A 158 -9.18 -34.98 -24.69
CA SER A 158 -10.36 -34.66 -25.53
C SER A 158 -11.67 -34.68 -24.74
N GLY A 159 -11.69 -35.24 -23.54
CA GLY A 159 -12.83 -35.36 -22.65
C GLY A 159 -12.46 -35.90 -21.28
N PHE A 160 -13.45 -36.08 -20.41
CA PHE A 160 -13.26 -36.61 -19.07
C PHE A 160 -13.33 -38.14 -19.08
N ALA A 161 -12.28 -38.82 -18.61
CA ALA A 161 -12.33 -40.28 -18.39
C ALA A 161 -13.32 -40.65 -17.27
N ARG A 162 -13.48 -39.78 -16.28
CA ARG A 162 -14.37 -39.97 -15.12
C ARG A 162 -15.17 -38.69 -14.86
N PRO A 163 -16.22 -38.38 -15.65
CA PRO A 163 -16.96 -37.10 -15.51
C PRO A 163 -17.51 -36.85 -14.10
N TRP A 164 -18.02 -37.89 -13.43
CA TRP A 164 -18.52 -37.81 -12.08
C TRP A 164 -17.48 -37.43 -11.03
N ALA A 165 -16.21 -37.73 -11.29
CA ALA A 165 -15.12 -37.44 -10.38
C ALA A 165 -14.74 -35.95 -10.37
N ILE A 166 -14.96 -35.21 -11.47
CA ILE A 166 -14.57 -33.80 -11.59
C ILE A 166 -15.18 -32.92 -10.47
N PRO A 167 -16.51 -32.87 -10.25
CA PRO A 167 -17.07 -32.07 -9.18
C PRO A 167 -16.56 -32.49 -7.80
N LEU A 168 -16.39 -33.78 -7.57
CA LEU A 168 -15.92 -34.30 -6.29
C LEU A 168 -14.47 -33.93 -6.00
N VAL A 169 -13.58 -34.04 -7.00
CA VAL A 169 -12.16 -33.69 -6.87
C VAL A 169 -11.98 -32.20 -6.65
N VAL A 170 -12.69 -31.35 -7.40
CA VAL A 170 -12.64 -29.90 -7.20
C VAL A 170 -13.22 -29.50 -5.84
N GLY A 171 -14.32 -30.15 -5.43
CA GLY A 171 -14.92 -29.97 -4.09
C GLY A 171 -13.99 -30.41 -2.96
N LEU A 172 -13.30 -31.56 -3.11
CA LEU A 172 -12.31 -32.06 -2.15
C LEU A 172 -11.13 -31.09 -2.03
N GLY A 173 -10.61 -30.57 -3.15
CA GLY A 173 -9.58 -29.54 -3.15
C GLY A 173 -10.01 -28.28 -2.41
N GLY A 174 -11.23 -27.81 -2.66
CA GLY A 174 -11.83 -26.69 -1.92
C GLY A 174 -11.93 -26.97 -0.41
N LEU A 175 -12.32 -28.17 -0.01
CA LEU A 175 -12.38 -28.60 1.38
C LEU A 175 -11.00 -28.56 2.06
N ILE A 176 -10.02 -29.19 1.44
CA ILE A 176 -8.64 -29.24 1.98
C ILE A 176 -8.09 -27.83 2.09
N SER A 177 -8.23 -27.01 1.05
CA SER A 177 -7.80 -25.61 1.07
C SER A 177 -8.48 -24.81 2.17
N GLY A 178 -9.80 -24.92 2.33
CA GLY A 178 -10.56 -24.26 3.39
C GLY A 178 -10.11 -24.67 4.80
N LEU A 179 -9.83 -25.97 5.00
CA LEU A 179 -9.29 -26.46 6.27
C LEU A 179 -7.89 -25.89 6.55
N LEU A 180 -7.00 -25.88 5.55
CA LEU A 180 -5.65 -25.34 5.68
C LEU A 180 -5.68 -23.84 6.06
N ILE A 181 -6.45 -23.05 5.33
CA ILE A 181 -6.54 -21.59 5.52
C ILE A 181 -7.13 -21.28 6.89
N PHE A 182 -8.34 -21.72 7.16
CA PHE A 182 -9.08 -21.29 8.35
C PHE A 182 -8.64 -21.97 9.65
N THR A 183 -7.72 -22.95 9.59
CA THR A 183 -7.12 -23.55 10.78
C THR A 183 -5.78 -22.94 11.10
N TRP A 184 -4.95 -22.65 10.08
CA TRP A 184 -3.56 -22.25 10.31
C TRP A 184 -3.22 -20.80 9.96
N ALA A 185 -3.76 -20.25 8.87
CA ALA A 185 -3.47 -18.87 8.46
C ALA A 185 -4.64 -18.25 7.68
N PRO A 186 -5.64 -17.67 8.37
CA PRO A 186 -6.78 -17.02 7.70
C PRO A 186 -6.38 -15.91 6.73
N GLU A 187 -5.24 -15.28 6.91
CA GLU A 187 -4.69 -14.27 5.99
C GLU A 187 -4.22 -14.83 4.63
N ALA A 188 -4.20 -16.14 4.47
CA ALA A 188 -3.97 -16.81 3.17
C ALA A 188 -5.25 -16.98 2.34
N GLU A 189 -6.42 -16.55 2.84
CA GLU A 189 -7.71 -16.53 2.12
C GLU A 189 -7.65 -15.63 0.88
N GLY A 190 -8.39 -16.00 -0.17
CA GLY A 190 -8.64 -15.16 -1.32
C GLY A 190 -7.47 -15.08 -2.30
N HIS A 191 -7.40 -13.98 -3.06
CA HIS A 191 -6.48 -13.91 -4.20
C HIS A 191 -5.03 -13.51 -3.86
N GLY A 192 -4.75 -13.04 -2.66
CA GLY A 192 -3.40 -12.77 -2.16
C GLY A 192 -2.82 -11.42 -2.54
N THR A 193 -3.11 -10.90 -3.72
CA THR A 193 -2.58 -9.60 -4.18
C THR A 193 -3.05 -8.45 -3.29
N ASP A 194 -4.34 -8.43 -2.89
CA ASP A 194 -4.86 -7.41 -1.96
C ASP A 194 -4.13 -7.43 -0.61
N ALA A 195 -3.84 -8.61 -0.07
CA ALA A 195 -3.10 -8.73 1.18
C ALA A 195 -1.67 -8.19 1.06
N ALA A 196 -1.04 -8.37 -0.10
CA ALA A 196 0.29 -7.82 -0.38
C ALA A 196 0.24 -6.28 -0.52
N ILE A 197 -0.74 -5.72 -1.25
CA ILE A 197 -0.97 -4.28 -1.40
C ILE A 197 -1.31 -3.65 -0.04
N GLU A 198 -2.17 -4.29 0.75
CA GLU A 198 -2.51 -3.81 2.09
C GLU A 198 -1.29 -3.77 3.02
N SER A 199 -0.42 -4.79 2.94
CA SER A 199 0.83 -4.82 3.70
C SER A 199 1.76 -3.66 3.31
N PHE A 200 1.86 -3.33 2.02
CA PHE A 200 2.61 -2.17 1.56
C PHE A 200 2.10 -0.87 2.18
N HIS A 201 0.78 -0.66 2.20
CA HIS A 201 0.21 0.59 2.68
C HIS A 201 0.18 0.74 4.20
N ARG A 202 -0.02 -0.37 4.95
CA ARG A 202 -0.30 -0.33 6.38
C ARG A 202 0.82 -0.89 7.25
N ASN A 203 1.36 -2.05 6.90
CA ASN A 203 2.37 -2.73 7.71
C ASN A 203 3.32 -3.59 6.88
N PRO A 204 4.39 -3.01 6.33
CA PRO A 204 5.31 -3.73 5.45
C PRO A 204 6.09 -4.85 6.15
N ARG A 205 6.12 -4.88 7.48
CA ARG A 205 6.76 -5.94 8.27
C ARG A 205 5.76 -7.00 8.77
N GLY A 206 4.47 -6.90 8.38
CA GLY A 206 3.35 -7.66 8.98
C GLY A 206 3.11 -9.05 8.41
N ILE A 207 3.63 -9.42 7.23
CA ILE A 207 3.35 -10.72 6.62
C ILE A 207 4.12 -11.82 7.35
N ARG A 208 3.38 -12.78 7.93
CA ARG A 208 3.95 -13.91 8.66
C ARG A 208 4.39 -15.02 7.70
N LEU A 209 5.54 -15.67 7.95
CA LEU A 209 6.02 -16.80 7.14
C LEU A 209 5.03 -17.96 7.10
N ARG A 210 4.26 -18.17 8.18
CA ARG A 210 3.19 -19.17 8.22
C ARG A 210 2.12 -18.90 7.15
N ALA A 211 1.78 -17.64 6.92
CA ALA A 211 0.85 -17.26 5.85
C ALA A 211 1.42 -17.60 4.47
N VAL A 212 2.72 -17.38 4.25
CA VAL A 212 3.41 -17.75 3.02
C VAL A 212 3.34 -19.26 2.78
N ALA A 213 3.67 -20.08 3.77
CA ALA A 213 3.64 -21.54 3.66
C ALA A 213 2.21 -22.06 3.39
N VAL A 214 1.21 -21.57 4.13
CA VAL A 214 -0.19 -21.95 3.91
C VAL A 214 -0.68 -21.46 2.55
N LYS A 215 -0.25 -20.28 2.08
CA LYS A 215 -0.58 -19.77 0.75
C LYS A 215 -0.09 -20.70 -0.36
N ILE A 216 1.16 -21.16 -0.29
CA ILE A 216 1.74 -22.12 -1.25
C ILE A 216 0.87 -23.37 -1.31
N LEU A 217 0.62 -24.01 -0.16
CA LEU A 217 -0.09 -25.28 -0.11
C LEU A 217 -1.58 -25.15 -0.50
N ALA A 218 -2.28 -24.15 0.09
CA ALA A 218 -3.70 -23.96 -0.17
C ALA A 218 -3.98 -23.57 -1.63
N SER A 219 -3.13 -22.72 -2.26
CA SER A 219 -3.30 -22.34 -3.66
C SER A 219 -2.96 -23.52 -4.60
N ALA A 220 -1.90 -24.28 -4.30
CA ALA A 220 -1.54 -25.48 -5.08
C ALA A 220 -2.69 -26.50 -5.06
N VAL A 221 -3.32 -26.71 -3.91
CA VAL A 221 -4.48 -27.61 -3.77
C VAL A 221 -5.72 -27.05 -4.49
N THR A 222 -6.06 -25.76 -4.29
CA THR A 222 -7.26 -25.15 -4.91
C THR A 222 -7.16 -25.21 -6.44
N ILE A 223 -6.05 -24.73 -7.01
CA ILE A 223 -5.88 -24.64 -8.46
C ILE A 223 -5.58 -26.01 -9.05
N GLY A 224 -4.71 -26.80 -8.39
CA GLY A 224 -4.33 -28.12 -8.83
C GLY A 224 -5.46 -29.13 -8.85
N SER A 225 -6.47 -28.98 -7.98
CA SER A 225 -7.70 -29.80 -8.02
C SER A 225 -8.68 -29.40 -9.13
N GLY A 226 -8.39 -28.35 -9.89
CA GLY A 226 -9.25 -27.84 -10.96
C GLY A 226 -10.02 -26.56 -10.61
N GLY A 227 -9.86 -26.01 -9.40
CA GLY A 227 -10.45 -24.72 -9.05
C GLY A 227 -9.96 -23.63 -10.00
N SER A 228 -10.88 -22.80 -10.49
CA SER A 228 -10.59 -21.68 -11.38
C SER A 228 -9.80 -20.60 -10.65
N GLY A 229 -8.53 -20.43 -10.97
CA GLY A 229 -7.65 -19.47 -10.31
C GLY A 229 -6.32 -19.30 -10.99
N GLY A 230 -5.72 -18.13 -10.85
CA GLY A 230 -4.38 -17.83 -11.34
C GLY A 230 -3.30 -18.11 -10.29
N ARG A 231 -2.08 -18.27 -10.74
CA ARG A 231 -0.90 -18.52 -9.89
C ARG A 231 -0.23 -17.22 -9.41
N GLU A 232 -0.56 -16.09 -9.99
CA GLU A 232 0.13 -14.81 -9.83
C GLU A 232 -0.18 -14.15 -8.48
N GLY A 233 -1.46 -14.16 -8.08
CA GLY A 233 -1.87 -13.61 -6.80
C GLY A 233 -1.22 -14.30 -5.60
N PRO A 234 -1.23 -15.65 -5.54
CA PRO A 234 -0.44 -16.38 -4.55
C PRO A 234 1.04 -16.02 -4.59
N THR A 235 1.67 -16.00 -5.78
CA THR A 235 3.08 -15.63 -5.93
C THR A 235 3.35 -14.21 -5.43
N ALA A 236 2.46 -13.26 -5.71
CA ALA A 236 2.55 -11.89 -5.19
C ALA A 236 2.61 -11.88 -3.65
N GLN A 237 1.72 -12.60 -2.98
CA GLN A 237 1.69 -12.66 -1.52
C GLN A 237 2.90 -13.41 -0.95
N ILE A 238 3.35 -14.48 -1.60
CA ILE A 238 4.53 -15.26 -1.22
C ILE A 238 5.77 -14.38 -1.28
N SER A 239 6.00 -13.72 -2.41
CA SER A 239 7.18 -12.88 -2.64
C SER A 239 7.15 -11.57 -1.83
N ALA A 240 5.98 -10.95 -1.66
CA ALA A 240 5.78 -9.85 -0.71
C ALA A 240 6.09 -10.28 0.73
N GLY A 241 5.72 -11.51 1.10
CA GLY A 241 6.05 -12.11 2.40
C GLY A 241 7.55 -12.21 2.65
N PHE A 242 8.31 -12.54 1.62
CA PHE A 242 9.77 -12.54 1.70
C PHE A 242 10.35 -11.12 1.77
N GLY A 243 9.82 -10.16 1.01
CA GLY A 243 10.17 -8.74 1.17
C GLY A 243 9.90 -8.23 2.58
N SER A 244 8.76 -8.59 3.15
CA SER A 244 8.38 -8.30 4.54
C SER A 244 9.30 -8.96 5.57
N LEU A 245 9.73 -10.20 5.33
CA LEU A 245 10.72 -10.90 6.16
C LEU A 245 12.07 -10.19 6.12
N LEU A 246 12.53 -9.82 4.93
CA LEU A 246 13.81 -9.12 4.75
C LEU A 246 13.78 -7.77 5.48
N ALA A 247 12.67 -7.02 5.39
CA ALA A 247 12.47 -5.77 6.11
C ALA A 247 12.56 -5.95 7.64
N ARG A 248 12.07 -7.08 8.18
CA ARG A 248 12.18 -7.41 9.62
C ARG A 248 13.56 -7.85 10.04
N VAL A 249 14.22 -8.70 9.24
CA VAL A 249 15.53 -9.29 9.57
C VAL A 249 16.63 -8.24 9.49
N LEU A 250 16.58 -7.39 8.46
CA LEU A 250 17.56 -6.31 8.26
C LEU A 250 17.20 -5.02 8.99
N ASP A 251 16.06 -4.98 9.69
CA ASP A 251 15.54 -3.79 10.37
C ASP A 251 15.50 -2.55 9.47
N LEU A 252 15.01 -2.72 8.24
CA LEU A 252 14.93 -1.64 7.26
C LEU A 252 13.98 -0.53 7.74
N SER A 253 14.20 0.70 7.27
CA SER A 253 13.26 1.80 7.53
C SER A 253 11.83 1.43 7.06
N PRO A 254 10.77 2.06 7.60
CA PRO A 254 9.40 1.81 7.12
C PRO A 254 9.26 2.00 5.61
N ASP A 255 9.90 3.02 5.03
CA ASP A 255 9.86 3.30 3.59
C ASP A 255 10.59 2.23 2.78
N ASP A 256 11.81 1.83 3.19
CA ASP A 256 12.53 0.74 2.54
C ASP A 256 11.77 -0.59 2.69
N GLY A 257 11.11 -0.81 3.81
CA GLY A 257 10.25 -1.97 4.04
C GLY A 257 9.05 -2.00 3.07
N ARG A 258 8.42 -0.86 2.82
CA ARG A 258 7.33 -0.72 1.82
C ARG A 258 7.85 -1.06 0.42
N LEU A 259 8.97 -0.46 0.02
CA LEU A 259 9.57 -0.76 -1.27
C LEU A 259 9.98 -2.23 -1.40
N ALA A 260 10.50 -2.88 -0.32
CA ALA A 260 10.84 -4.29 -0.34
C ALA A 260 9.61 -5.19 -0.59
N VAL A 261 8.44 -4.83 -0.02
CA VAL A 261 7.17 -5.52 -0.29
C VAL A 261 6.74 -5.32 -1.74
N ALA A 262 6.74 -4.09 -2.24
CA ALA A 262 6.37 -3.76 -3.63
C ALA A 262 7.25 -4.49 -4.66
N VAL A 263 8.57 -4.43 -4.46
CA VAL A 263 9.58 -5.11 -5.27
C VAL A 263 9.38 -6.63 -5.22
N GLY A 264 9.04 -7.18 -4.05
CA GLY A 264 8.66 -8.59 -3.89
C GLY A 264 7.46 -8.95 -4.75
N ILE A 265 6.36 -8.17 -4.72
CA ILE A 265 5.16 -8.39 -5.55
C ILE A 265 5.55 -8.51 -7.02
N GLY A 266 6.22 -7.49 -7.55
CA GLY A 266 6.55 -7.43 -8.97
C GLY A 266 7.55 -8.49 -9.41
N SER A 267 8.61 -8.74 -8.63
CA SER A 267 9.62 -9.75 -8.97
C SER A 267 9.07 -11.18 -8.97
N GLY A 268 8.19 -11.51 -8.03
CA GLY A 268 7.56 -12.83 -8.01
C GLY A 268 6.63 -13.06 -9.20
N ILE A 269 5.77 -12.07 -9.51
CA ILE A 269 4.86 -12.15 -10.66
C ILE A 269 5.66 -12.17 -11.98
N GLY A 270 6.68 -11.31 -12.09
CA GLY A 270 7.57 -11.28 -13.26
C GLY A 270 8.28 -12.62 -13.51
N ALA A 271 8.73 -13.29 -12.44
CA ALA A 271 9.36 -14.61 -12.54
C ALA A 271 8.40 -15.68 -13.06
N ILE A 272 7.22 -15.83 -12.44
CA ILE A 272 6.29 -16.92 -12.76
C ILE A 272 5.63 -16.79 -14.14
N PHE A 273 5.69 -15.59 -14.72
CA PHE A 273 5.22 -15.32 -16.09
C PHE A 273 6.34 -15.26 -17.12
N SER A 274 7.59 -15.41 -16.73
CA SER A 274 8.74 -15.17 -17.58
C SER A 274 8.72 -13.77 -18.23
N ALA A 275 8.27 -12.77 -17.45
CA ALA A 275 8.03 -11.38 -17.87
C ALA A 275 8.73 -10.39 -16.93
N PRO A 276 10.07 -10.31 -16.93
CA PRO A 276 10.83 -9.53 -15.95
C PRO A 276 10.58 -8.02 -16.06
N LEU A 277 10.41 -7.46 -17.25
CA LEU A 277 10.14 -6.04 -17.44
C LEU A 277 8.72 -5.68 -16.97
N GLY A 278 7.73 -6.49 -17.38
CA GLY A 278 6.35 -6.34 -16.91
C GLY A 278 6.24 -6.46 -15.39
N GLY A 279 6.97 -7.38 -14.77
CA GLY A 279 7.04 -7.54 -13.31
C GLY A 279 7.66 -6.34 -12.62
N ALA A 280 8.74 -5.76 -13.17
CA ALA A 280 9.37 -4.56 -12.61
C ALA A 280 8.43 -3.35 -12.64
N VAL A 281 7.72 -3.14 -13.75
CA VAL A 281 6.73 -2.06 -13.87
C VAL A 281 5.54 -2.32 -12.95
N LEU A 282 5.12 -3.57 -12.79
CA LEU A 282 4.02 -3.96 -11.91
C LEU A 282 4.31 -3.63 -10.43
N ALA A 283 5.56 -3.74 -9.99
CA ALA A 283 5.95 -3.34 -8.64
C ALA A 283 5.58 -1.88 -8.33
N ALA A 284 5.54 -1.02 -9.35
CA ALA A 284 5.24 0.40 -9.23
C ALA A 284 3.78 0.75 -9.58
N ASP A 285 3.14 0.00 -10.49
CA ASP A 285 1.83 0.33 -11.10
C ASP A 285 0.65 -0.25 -10.29
N ILE A 286 0.81 -1.41 -9.64
CA ILE A 286 -0.31 -2.15 -9.02
C ILE A 286 -0.78 -1.56 -7.67
N LEU A 287 -0.04 -0.66 -7.07
CA LEU A 287 -0.25 -0.19 -5.69
C LEU A 287 -1.36 0.85 -5.58
N TYR A 288 -1.58 1.61 -6.64
CA TYR A 288 -2.52 2.73 -6.70
C TYR A 288 -3.43 2.61 -7.92
N ARG A 289 -4.59 3.27 -7.88
CA ARG A 289 -5.55 3.29 -9.01
C ARG A 289 -5.21 4.34 -10.05
N ASP A 290 -4.70 5.49 -9.62
CA ASP A 290 -4.49 6.69 -10.44
C ASP A 290 -3.09 7.30 -10.23
N ASP A 291 -2.14 6.55 -9.66
CA ASP A 291 -0.78 7.01 -9.35
C ASP A 291 0.24 5.87 -9.54
N PHE A 292 1.54 6.18 -9.44
CA PHE A 292 2.64 5.27 -9.74
C PHE A 292 3.76 5.39 -8.70
N GLU A 293 4.28 4.28 -8.15
CA GLU A 293 5.38 4.26 -7.17
C GLU A 293 6.73 4.21 -7.87
N PHE A 294 7.19 5.34 -8.40
CA PHE A 294 8.46 5.44 -9.13
C PHE A 294 9.66 4.92 -8.36
N ALA A 295 9.66 5.04 -7.03
CA ALA A 295 10.75 4.54 -6.19
C ALA A 295 10.90 3.01 -6.24
N ALA A 296 9.84 2.27 -6.61
CA ALA A 296 9.89 0.81 -6.74
C ALA A 296 10.46 0.36 -8.11
N LEU A 297 10.52 1.23 -9.13
CA LEU A 297 10.85 0.83 -10.49
C LEU A 297 12.29 0.31 -10.61
N PHE A 298 13.29 1.08 -10.16
CA PHE A 298 14.70 0.68 -10.24
C PHE A 298 15.00 -0.58 -9.41
N PRO A 299 14.58 -0.68 -8.13
CA PRO A 299 14.68 -1.91 -7.36
C PRO A 299 13.95 -3.08 -8.00
N GLY A 300 12.77 -2.82 -8.58
CA GLY A 300 11.95 -3.79 -9.30
C GLY A 300 12.66 -4.40 -10.49
N LEU A 301 13.37 -3.60 -11.30
CA LEU A 301 14.18 -4.10 -12.43
C LEU A 301 15.26 -5.07 -11.94
N ALA A 302 16.03 -4.68 -10.90
CA ALA A 302 17.09 -5.53 -10.36
C ALA A 302 16.54 -6.85 -9.81
N ALA A 303 15.46 -6.80 -9.04
CA ALA A 303 14.87 -7.99 -8.42
C ALA A 303 14.17 -8.89 -9.45
N SER A 304 13.43 -8.31 -10.39
CA SER A 304 12.64 -9.08 -11.36
C SER A 304 13.51 -9.84 -12.33
N ILE A 305 14.64 -9.25 -12.80
CA ILE A 305 15.57 -9.97 -13.66
C ILE A 305 16.26 -11.14 -12.94
N VAL A 306 16.64 -10.95 -11.67
CA VAL A 306 17.24 -12.03 -10.86
C VAL A 306 16.24 -13.15 -10.63
N ALA A 307 14.99 -12.80 -10.27
CA ALA A 307 13.94 -13.78 -10.05
C ALA A 307 13.59 -14.56 -11.32
N TYR A 308 13.55 -13.88 -12.47
CA TYR A 308 13.36 -14.48 -13.79
C TYR A 308 14.49 -15.45 -14.14
N VAL A 309 15.76 -15.07 -13.92
CA VAL A 309 16.90 -15.93 -14.20
C VAL A 309 16.85 -17.22 -13.35
N ILE A 310 16.50 -17.09 -12.07
CA ILE A 310 16.38 -18.24 -11.19
C ILE A 310 15.21 -19.13 -11.62
N PHE A 311 14.03 -18.58 -11.85
CA PHE A 311 12.86 -19.34 -12.27
C PHE A 311 13.11 -20.05 -13.60
N GLY A 312 13.68 -19.35 -14.60
CA GLY A 312 13.97 -19.88 -15.92
C GLY A 312 15.04 -20.98 -15.92
N ALA A 313 15.97 -20.98 -14.94
CA ALA A 313 16.95 -22.05 -14.78
C ALA A 313 16.33 -23.39 -14.37
N PHE A 314 15.16 -23.40 -13.72
CA PHE A 314 14.43 -24.61 -13.34
C PHE A 314 13.37 -25.01 -14.37
N GLU A 315 12.68 -24.03 -14.97
CA GLU A 315 11.54 -24.27 -15.86
C GLU A 315 11.91 -24.08 -17.34
N SER A 316 12.06 -22.86 -17.79
CA SER A 316 12.63 -22.48 -19.10
C SER A 316 12.65 -20.95 -19.24
N TYR A 317 13.44 -20.44 -20.19
CA TYR A 317 13.48 -19.00 -20.56
C TYR A 317 12.54 -18.68 -21.74
N ARG A 318 11.62 -19.58 -22.10
CA ARG A 318 10.69 -19.38 -23.21
C ARG A 318 9.52 -18.51 -22.77
N SER A 319 8.98 -17.75 -23.71
CA SER A 319 7.70 -17.04 -23.50
C SER A 319 6.60 -18.06 -23.16
N LEU A 320 5.68 -17.68 -22.28
CA LEU A 320 4.61 -18.57 -21.82
C LEU A 320 3.72 -19.04 -22.96
N PHE A 321 3.38 -18.15 -23.88
CA PHE A 321 2.58 -18.47 -25.06
C PHE A 321 3.43 -18.46 -26.32
N LEU A 322 3.21 -19.43 -27.18
CA LEU A 322 3.78 -19.46 -28.51
C LEU A 322 2.76 -18.87 -29.50
N VAL A 323 3.17 -17.82 -30.19
CA VAL A 323 2.37 -17.19 -31.23
C VAL A 323 2.88 -17.64 -32.59
N PRO A 324 2.13 -18.47 -33.35
CA PRO A 324 2.57 -18.95 -34.65
C PRO A 324 2.81 -17.80 -35.63
N GLY A 325 3.92 -17.82 -36.35
CA GLY A 325 4.18 -16.93 -37.50
C GLY A 325 4.59 -15.49 -37.15
N GLY A 326 4.53 -15.06 -35.89
CA GLY A 326 4.76 -13.66 -35.50
C GLY A 326 3.72 -12.71 -36.10
N TYR A 327 3.11 -11.89 -35.28
CA TYR A 327 2.14 -10.90 -35.77
C TYR A 327 2.79 -9.55 -36.02
N HIS A 328 2.53 -8.94 -37.19
CA HIS A 328 2.90 -7.58 -37.51
C HIS A 328 1.65 -6.74 -37.81
N PHE A 329 1.54 -5.61 -37.14
CA PHE A 329 0.47 -4.64 -37.41
C PHE A 329 0.66 -4.06 -38.82
N SER A 330 -0.28 -4.32 -39.72
CA SER A 330 -0.15 -3.99 -41.15
C SER A 330 -1.25 -3.07 -41.68
N ALA A 331 -2.40 -3.04 -41.03
CA ALA A 331 -3.56 -2.28 -41.54
C ALA A 331 -4.12 -1.33 -40.48
N PRO A 332 -4.09 0.03 -40.70
CA PRO A 332 -4.61 0.98 -39.72
C PRO A 332 -6.12 0.77 -39.40
N GLY A 333 -6.89 0.19 -40.33
CA GLY A 333 -8.31 -0.14 -40.09
C GLY A 333 -8.54 -1.16 -38.99
N GLN A 334 -7.54 -1.96 -38.61
CA GLN A 334 -7.63 -2.86 -37.46
C GLN A 334 -7.82 -2.13 -36.13
N LEU A 335 -7.38 -0.86 -36.02
CA LEU A 335 -7.56 -0.06 -34.81
C LEU A 335 -9.05 0.14 -34.44
N ILE A 336 -9.93 0.12 -35.43
CA ILE A 336 -11.38 0.19 -35.17
C ILE A 336 -11.85 -1.02 -34.39
N TRP A 337 -11.36 -2.21 -34.76
CA TRP A 337 -11.74 -3.45 -34.08
C TRP A 337 -11.04 -3.58 -32.71
N PHE A 338 -9.83 -3.06 -32.59
CA PHE A 338 -9.17 -2.98 -31.27
C PHE A 338 -9.91 -2.00 -30.35
N ALA A 339 -10.47 -0.91 -30.86
CA ALA A 339 -11.34 -0.05 -30.09
C ALA A 339 -12.60 -0.79 -29.61
N VAL A 340 -13.24 -1.58 -30.49
CA VAL A 340 -14.39 -2.43 -30.11
C VAL A 340 -14.00 -3.44 -29.02
N ILE A 341 -12.85 -4.12 -29.17
CA ILE A 341 -12.32 -5.01 -28.14
C ILE A 341 -12.16 -4.25 -26.83
N GLY A 342 -11.59 -3.05 -26.86
CA GLY A 342 -11.37 -2.22 -25.66
C GLY A 342 -12.66 -1.90 -24.92
N VAL A 343 -13.72 -1.51 -25.66
CA VAL A 343 -15.03 -1.22 -25.07
C VAL A 343 -15.64 -2.48 -24.44
N VAL A 344 -15.69 -3.59 -25.17
CA VAL A 344 -16.30 -4.83 -24.69
C VAL A 344 -15.48 -5.40 -23.51
N ALA A 345 -14.14 -5.43 -23.63
CA ALA A 345 -13.25 -5.91 -22.59
C ALA A 345 -13.33 -5.07 -21.30
N GLY A 346 -13.49 -3.74 -21.43
CA GLY A 346 -13.71 -2.86 -20.28
C GLY A 346 -15.01 -3.18 -19.54
N LEU A 347 -16.12 -3.39 -20.26
CA LEU A 347 -17.41 -3.78 -19.68
C LEU A 347 -17.34 -5.17 -19.01
N ILE A 348 -16.70 -6.14 -19.67
CA ILE A 348 -16.48 -7.49 -19.13
C ILE A 348 -15.58 -7.42 -17.88
N GLY A 349 -14.57 -6.55 -17.86
CA GLY A 349 -13.74 -6.30 -16.69
C GLY A 349 -14.56 -5.78 -15.49
N VAL A 350 -15.45 -4.81 -15.72
CA VAL A 350 -16.38 -4.32 -14.68
C VAL A 350 -17.30 -5.45 -14.19
N LEU A 351 -17.83 -6.25 -15.13
CA LEU A 351 -18.65 -7.42 -14.77
C LEU A 351 -17.85 -8.43 -13.92
N TYR A 352 -16.57 -8.61 -14.26
CA TYR A 352 -15.68 -9.50 -13.49
C TYR A 352 -15.51 -9.02 -12.04
N ALA A 353 -15.18 -7.76 -11.81
CA ALA A 353 -15.02 -7.23 -10.46
C ALA A 353 -16.35 -7.32 -9.67
N LYS A 354 -17.46 -6.85 -10.26
CA LYS A 354 -18.76 -6.89 -9.60
C LYS A 354 -19.25 -8.31 -9.34
N GLY A 355 -19.06 -9.24 -10.28
CA GLY A 355 -19.40 -10.65 -10.13
C GLY A 355 -18.60 -11.30 -9.03
N PHE A 356 -17.27 -11.08 -9.01
CA PHE A 356 -16.38 -11.61 -7.99
C PHE A 356 -16.79 -11.16 -6.58
N TYR A 357 -16.89 -9.86 -6.37
CA TYR A 357 -17.26 -9.33 -5.05
C TYR A 357 -18.74 -9.54 -4.70
N GLY A 358 -19.61 -9.72 -5.70
CA GLY A 358 -20.98 -10.16 -5.49
C GLY A 358 -21.04 -11.56 -4.87
N VAL A 359 -20.26 -12.51 -5.39
CA VAL A 359 -20.13 -13.86 -4.81
C VAL A 359 -19.49 -13.82 -3.42
N VAL A 360 -18.45 -13.01 -3.21
CA VAL A 360 -17.84 -12.80 -1.87
C VAL A 360 -18.90 -12.31 -0.88
N GLY A 361 -19.72 -11.31 -1.26
CA GLY A 361 -20.80 -10.78 -0.42
C GLY A 361 -21.91 -11.79 -0.15
N LEU A 362 -22.29 -12.58 -1.15
CA LEU A 362 -23.26 -13.67 -0.99
C LEU A 362 -22.73 -14.76 -0.06
N ASN A 363 -21.47 -15.16 -0.25
CA ASN A 363 -20.79 -16.16 0.57
C ASN A 363 -20.72 -15.75 2.05
N ALA A 364 -20.51 -14.45 2.33
CA ALA A 364 -20.49 -13.95 3.70
C ALA A 364 -21.81 -14.20 4.46
N ARG A 365 -22.95 -14.22 3.74
CA ARG A 365 -24.30 -14.41 4.29
C ARG A 365 -24.68 -15.88 4.49
N LEU A 366 -23.92 -16.84 3.95
CA LEU A 366 -24.23 -18.25 4.06
C LEU A 366 -24.08 -18.76 5.50
N PRO A 367 -25.06 -19.46 6.08
CA PRO A 367 -25.00 -20.02 7.44
C PRO A 367 -24.16 -21.31 7.49
N ILE A 368 -23.05 -21.35 6.75
CA ILE A 368 -22.15 -22.51 6.63
C ILE A 368 -20.78 -22.11 7.21
N SER A 369 -20.12 -23.05 7.89
CA SER A 369 -18.77 -22.84 8.41
C SER A 369 -17.82 -22.35 7.31
N ARG A 370 -17.01 -21.31 7.59
CA ARG A 370 -16.02 -20.77 6.65
C ARG A 370 -15.07 -21.85 6.10
N LYS A 371 -14.80 -22.90 6.88
CA LYS A 371 -13.95 -24.03 6.46
C LYS A 371 -14.55 -24.87 5.33
N LEU A 372 -15.90 -24.94 5.25
CA LEU A 372 -16.63 -25.77 4.30
C LEU A 372 -17.07 -25.01 3.04
N ARG A 373 -17.14 -23.69 3.08
CA ARG A 373 -17.60 -22.86 1.94
C ARG A 373 -16.79 -23.08 0.66
N PRO A 374 -15.44 -23.21 0.70
CA PRO A 374 -14.65 -23.48 -0.50
C PRO A 374 -14.95 -24.85 -1.13
N ALA A 375 -15.38 -25.84 -0.33
CA ALA A 375 -15.82 -27.13 -0.85
C ALA A 375 -17.08 -27.00 -1.71
N LEU A 376 -18.07 -26.22 -1.25
CA LEU A 376 -19.28 -25.93 -2.02
C LEU A 376 -18.95 -25.19 -3.32
N GLY A 377 -18.10 -24.16 -3.23
CA GLY A 377 -17.61 -23.44 -4.41
C GLY A 377 -16.93 -24.38 -5.43
N GLY A 378 -16.06 -25.27 -4.94
CA GLY A 378 -15.38 -26.26 -5.77
C GLY A 378 -16.33 -27.26 -6.44
N LEU A 379 -17.34 -27.77 -5.73
CA LEU A 379 -18.38 -28.64 -6.30
C LEU A 379 -19.12 -27.95 -7.45
N LEU A 380 -19.52 -26.69 -7.28
CA LEU A 380 -20.20 -25.92 -8.31
C LEU A 380 -19.30 -25.65 -9.52
N VAL A 381 -18.02 -25.32 -9.31
CA VAL A 381 -17.04 -25.18 -10.40
C VAL A 381 -16.86 -26.48 -11.18
N GLY A 382 -16.73 -27.60 -10.48
CA GLY A 382 -16.64 -28.91 -11.11
C GLY A 382 -17.92 -29.26 -11.91
N ALA A 383 -19.10 -28.87 -11.43
CA ALA A 383 -20.36 -29.06 -12.16
C ALA A 383 -20.40 -28.19 -13.46
N ILE A 384 -19.97 -26.93 -13.39
CA ILE A 384 -19.83 -26.07 -14.59
C ILE A 384 -18.85 -26.70 -15.58
N ALA A 385 -17.77 -27.26 -15.10
CA ALA A 385 -16.72 -27.86 -15.94
C ALA A 385 -17.19 -29.08 -16.73
N LEU A 386 -18.24 -29.76 -16.31
CA LEU A 386 -18.82 -30.89 -17.10
C LEU A 386 -19.34 -30.42 -18.47
N GLY A 387 -19.83 -29.19 -18.57
CA GLY A 387 -20.26 -28.58 -19.83
C GLY A 387 -19.22 -27.66 -20.48
N LEU A 388 -18.30 -27.11 -19.68
CA LEU A 388 -17.26 -26.17 -20.12
C LEU A 388 -15.94 -26.48 -19.41
N PRO A 389 -15.19 -27.51 -19.85
CA PRO A 389 -13.92 -27.89 -19.22
C PRO A 389 -12.87 -26.79 -19.21
N GLU A 390 -13.02 -25.78 -20.05
CA GLU A 390 -12.17 -24.61 -20.18
C GLU A 390 -12.14 -23.74 -18.90
N VAL A 391 -13.08 -23.93 -17.99
CA VAL A 391 -13.11 -23.17 -16.71
C VAL A 391 -12.14 -23.73 -15.67
N LEU A 392 -11.62 -24.94 -15.83
CA LEU A 392 -10.74 -25.60 -14.86
C LEU A 392 -9.34 -24.98 -14.83
N GLY A 393 -8.76 -24.94 -13.61
CA GLY A 393 -7.38 -24.58 -13.37
C GLY A 393 -7.03 -23.15 -13.81
N THR A 394 -5.80 -22.93 -14.31
CA THR A 394 -5.35 -21.60 -14.75
C THR A 394 -5.98 -21.14 -16.07
N GLY A 395 -6.26 -22.08 -16.99
CA GLY A 395 -6.84 -21.80 -18.31
C GLY A 395 -5.84 -21.38 -19.39
N TYR A 396 -4.53 -21.37 -19.11
CA TYR A 396 -3.52 -20.89 -20.05
C TYR A 396 -3.36 -21.77 -21.28
N GLY A 397 -3.49 -23.08 -21.17
CA GLY A 397 -3.48 -23.96 -22.33
C GLY A 397 -4.64 -23.71 -23.28
N TRP A 398 -5.80 -23.29 -22.75
CA TRP A 398 -6.94 -22.88 -23.58
C TRP A 398 -6.68 -21.55 -24.29
N VAL A 399 -5.99 -20.59 -23.65
CA VAL A 399 -5.52 -19.38 -24.32
C VAL A 399 -4.54 -19.74 -25.45
N GLN A 400 -3.62 -20.69 -25.21
CA GLN A 400 -2.69 -21.17 -26.25
C GLN A 400 -3.45 -21.68 -27.50
N LYS A 401 -4.50 -22.48 -27.29
CA LYS A 401 -5.38 -22.91 -28.42
C LYS A 401 -6.11 -21.74 -29.06
N GLY A 402 -6.47 -20.73 -28.26
CA GLY A 402 -7.11 -19.51 -28.75
C GLY A 402 -6.21 -18.64 -29.63
N LEU A 403 -4.90 -18.75 -29.50
CA LEU A 403 -3.91 -17.98 -30.26
C LEU A 403 -3.65 -18.55 -31.67
N GLY A 404 -4.15 -19.73 -31.99
CA GLY A 404 -3.91 -20.40 -33.25
C GLY A 404 -5.17 -20.91 -33.93
N PRO A 405 -5.02 -21.67 -35.02
CA PRO A 405 -6.14 -22.25 -35.77
C PRO A 405 -6.99 -23.22 -34.95
N GLU A 406 -6.44 -23.76 -33.86
CA GLU A 406 -7.18 -24.62 -32.93
C GLU A 406 -8.38 -23.92 -32.25
N LEU A 407 -8.45 -22.59 -32.27
CA LEU A 407 -9.63 -21.83 -31.83
C LEU A 407 -10.88 -22.27 -32.59
N LEU A 408 -10.76 -22.65 -33.87
CA LEU A 408 -11.89 -23.09 -34.69
C LEU A 408 -12.43 -24.47 -34.26
N GLN A 409 -11.63 -25.28 -33.57
CA GLN A 409 -12.05 -26.56 -33.01
C GLN A 409 -12.87 -26.40 -31.73
N ILE A 410 -12.77 -25.24 -31.04
CA ILE A 410 -13.61 -24.93 -29.89
C ILE A 410 -14.98 -24.53 -30.38
N PRO A 411 -16.07 -25.15 -29.90
CA PRO A 411 -17.42 -24.78 -30.31
C PRO A 411 -17.71 -23.31 -30.07
N LEU A 412 -18.42 -22.65 -31.00
CA LEU A 412 -18.71 -21.23 -30.91
C LEU A 412 -19.41 -20.84 -29.60
N TYR A 413 -20.37 -21.65 -29.14
CA TYR A 413 -21.06 -21.42 -27.89
C TYR A 413 -20.09 -21.39 -26.69
N ALA A 414 -19.09 -22.28 -26.70
CA ALA A 414 -18.09 -22.32 -25.63
C ALA A 414 -17.22 -21.05 -25.66
N VAL A 415 -16.75 -20.60 -26.84
CA VAL A 415 -15.99 -19.35 -26.98
C VAL A 415 -16.77 -18.14 -26.47
N LEU A 416 -18.08 -18.06 -26.79
CA LEU A 416 -18.94 -16.94 -26.38
C LEU A 416 -19.29 -16.96 -24.90
N LEU A 417 -19.52 -18.13 -24.31
CA LEU A 417 -19.91 -18.28 -22.90
C LEU A 417 -18.72 -18.24 -21.93
N LEU A 418 -17.53 -18.59 -22.42
CA LEU A 418 -16.35 -18.77 -21.53
C LEU A 418 -15.97 -17.52 -20.74
N PRO A 419 -16.02 -16.27 -21.24
CA PRO A 419 -15.75 -15.10 -20.43
C PRO A 419 -16.64 -15.04 -19.17
N VAL A 420 -17.95 -15.26 -19.32
CA VAL A 420 -18.91 -15.22 -18.21
C VAL A 420 -18.79 -16.45 -17.31
N ALA A 421 -18.64 -17.64 -17.88
CA ALA A 421 -18.46 -18.89 -17.14
C ALA A 421 -17.16 -18.83 -16.30
N ARG A 422 -16.08 -18.25 -16.84
CA ARG A 422 -14.81 -18.07 -16.14
C ARG A 422 -14.93 -17.07 -14.98
N ILE A 423 -15.67 -15.97 -15.18
CA ILE A 423 -16.00 -15.02 -14.09
C ILE A 423 -16.68 -15.77 -12.94
N LEU A 424 -17.72 -16.55 -13.25
CA LEU A 424 -18.46 -17.30 -12.26
C LEU A 424 -17.60 -18.37 -11.56
N ALA A 425 -16.85 -19.16 -12.33
CA ALA A 425 -15.98 -20.22 -11.80
C ALA A 425 -14.89 -19.67 -10.89
N THR A 426 -14.23 -18.57 -11.30
CA THR A 426 -13.21 -17.91 -10.47
C THR A 426 -13.81 -17.33 -9.19
N SER A 427 -14.98 -16.71 -9.31
CA SER A 427 -15.70 -16.15 -8.14
C SER A 427 -16.10 -17.25 -7.16
N LEU A 428 -16.55 -18.41 -7.64
CA LEU A 428 -16.89 -19.56 -6.82
C LEU A 428 -15.66 -20.23 -6.20
N SER A 429 -14.56 -20.36 -6.95
CA SER A 429 -13.33 -21.00 -6.42
C SER A 429 -12.67 -20.16 -5.32
N ILE A 430 -12.53 -18.85 -5.54
CA ILE A 430 -11.73 -17.94 -4.69
C ILE A 430 -12.64 -17.15 -3.75
N GLY A 431 -13.75 -16.62 -4.26
CA GLY A 431 -14.67 -15.78 -3.48
C GLY A 431 -15.43 -16.52 -2.38
N THR A 432 -15.45 -17.86 -2.39
CA THR A 432 -15.99 -18.68 -1.28
C THR A 432 -15.00 -18.92 -0.16
N GLY A 433 -13.77 -18.41 -0.26
CA GLY A 433 -12.72 -18.53 0.74
C GLY A 433 -11.60 -19.51 0.34
N GLY A 434 -11.55 -19.95 -0.92
CA GLY A 434 -10.42 -20.68 -1.49
C GLY A 434 -9.20 -19.77 -1.69
N SER A 435 -8.10 -20.34 -2.14
CA SER A 435 -6.83 -19.61 -2.38
C SER A 435 -6.41 -19.72 -3.84
N GLY A 436 -6.23 -18.59 -4.52
CA GLY A 436 -5.82 -18.54 -5.93
C GLY A 436 -5.90 -17.10 -6.47
N GLY A 437 -5.14 -16.78 -7.52
CA GLY A 437 -5.09 -15.44 -8.11
C GLY A 437 -6.29 -15.11 -9.00
N VAL A 438 -6.60 -13.83 -9.10
CA VAL A 438 -7.62 -13.28 -10.03
C VAL A 438 -6.99 -12.70 -11.31
N PHE A 439 -5.67 -12.59 -11.36
CA PHE A 439 -4.92 -12.02 -12.49
C PHE A 439 -5.04 -12.93 -13.73
N GLY A 440 -4.58 -14.18 -13.62
CA GLY A 440 -4.63 -15.14 -14.71
C GLY A 440 -6.04 -15.35 -15.28
N PRO A 441 -7.05 -15.63 -14.43
CA PRO A 441 -8.44 -15.66 -14.90
C PRO A 441 -8.88 -14.40 -15.63
N GLY A 442 -8.47 -13.21 -15.18
CA GLY A 442 -8.78 -11.95 -15.86
C GLY A 442 -8.16 -11.86 -17.26
N MET A 443 -6.94 -12.37 -17.45
CA MET A 443 -6.32 -12.51 -18.76
C MET A 443 -7.07 -13.51 -19.66
N VAL A 444 -7.45 -14.68 -19.12
CA VAL A 444 -8.22 -15.67 -19.85
C VAL A 444 -9.58 -15.14 -20.29
N ILE A 445 -10.28 -14.40 -19.39
CA ILE A 445 -11.53 -13.72 -19.70
C ILE A 445 -11.34 -12.74 -20.86
N GLY A 446 -10.27 -11.93 -20.81
CA GLY A 446 -9.92 -10.99 -21.88
C GLY A 446 -9.56 -11.70 -23.19
N ALA A 447 -8.76 -12.76 -23.14
CA ALA A 447 -8.39 -13.56 -24.28
C ALA A 447 -9.61 -14.10 -25.05
N PHE A 448 -10.55 -14.71 -24.32
CA PHE A 448 -11.76 -15.26 -24.93
C PHE A 448 -12.79 -14.19 -25.29
N THR A 449 -12.76 -13.02 -24.68
CA THR A 449 -13.50 -11.85 -25.15
C THR A 449 -13.00 -11.42 -26.56
N GLY A 450 -11.68 -11.32 -26.72
CA GLY A 450 -11.07 -11.06 -28.03
C GLY A 450 -11.35 -12.16 -29.05
N ALA A 451 -11.21 -13.43 -28.64
CA ALA A 451 -11.53 -14.59 -29.49
C ALA A 451 -13.00 -14.61 -29.95
N ALA A 452 -13.92 -14.30 -29.06
CA ALA A 452 -15.36 -14.22 -29.37
C ALA A 452 -15.65 -13.13 -30.42
N ILE A 453 -15.07 -11.96 -30.25
CA ILE A 453 -15.20 -10.85 -31.21
C ILE A 453 -14.60 -11.25 -32.56
N TRP A 454 -13.42 -11.88 -32.56
CA TRP A 454 -12.79 -12.36 -33.79
C TRP A 454 -13.68 -13.39 -34.53
N ARG A 455 -14.20 -14.40 -33.83
CA ARG A 455 -15.08 -15.44 -34.40
C ARG A 455 -16.35 -14.89 -35.03
N LEU A 456 -16.86 -13.73 -34.54
CA LEU A 456 -18.06 -13.08 -35.06
C LEU A 456 -17.75 -12.15 -36.24
N LEU A 457 -16.56 -11.54 -36.25
CA LEU A 457 -16.21 -10.51 -37.24
C LEU A 457 -15.41 -11.04 -38.43
N GLU A 458 -14.56 -12.04 -38.24
CA GLU A 458 -13.69 -12.57 -39.30
C GLU A 458 -14.46 -12.91 -40.60
N PRO A 459 -15.64 -13.59 -40.58
CA PRO A 459 -16.32 -13.94 -41.79
C PRO A 459 -17.04 -12.78 -42.51
N VAL A 460 -17.20 -11.62 -41.86
CA VAL A 460 -18.10 -10.55 -42.40
C VAL A 460 -17.46 -9.16 -42.40
N ALA A 461 -16.39 -8.93 -41.65
CA ALA A 461 -15.87 -7.59 -41.43
C ALA A 461 -14.53 -7.33 -42.15
N PRO A 462 -14.34 -6.15 -42.78
CA PRO A 462 -13.06 -5.79 -43.39
C PRO A 462 -11.97 -5.55 -42.34
N TRP A 463 -10.71 -5.73 -42.75
CA TRP A 463 -9.51 -5.49 -41.97
C TRP A 463 -9.35 -6.40 -40.72
N VAL A 464 -10.21 -7.40 -40.54
CA VAL A 464 -9.98 -8.44 -39.53
C VAL A 464 -8.89 -9.39 -40.02
N PRO A 465 -7.81 -9.63 -39.24
CA PRO A 465 -6.78 -10.58 -39.62
C PRO A 465 -7.34 -12.00 -39.65
N HIS A 466 -6.83 -12.85 -40.52
CA HIS A 466 -7.22 -14.27 -40.58
C HIS A 466 -6.72 -15.06 -39.35
N ASP A 467 -5.67 -14.57 -38.68
CA ASP A 467 -5.14 -15.17 -37.45
C ASP A 467 -5.81 -14.51 -36.22
N PRO A 468 -6.36 -15.28 -35.27
CA PRO A 468 -7.01 -14.76 -34.09
C PRO A 468 -6.05 -14.13 -33.07
N ALA A 469 -4.74 -14.43 -33.14
CA ALA A 469 -3.75 -14.07 -32.10
C ALA A 469 -3.82 -12.60 -31.70
N ALA A 470 -3.91 -11.67 -32.65
CA ALA A 470 -3.97 -10.24 -32.34
C ALA A 470 -5.18 -9.87 -31.46
N PHE A 471 -6.36 -10.40 -31.77
CA PHE A 471 -7.59 -10.13 -31.01
C PHE A 471 -7.54 -10.74 -29.61
N VAL A 472 -7.00 -11.96 -29.50
CA VAL A 472 -6.81 -12.66 -28.22
C VAL A 472 -5.85 -11.88 -27.33
N ILE A 473 -4.67 -11.49 -27.85
CA ILE A 473 -3.63 -10.77 -27.11
C ILE A 473 -4.12 -9.38 -26.69
N VAL A 474 -4.74 -8.62 -27.61
CA VAL A 474 -5.30 -7.29 -27.30
C VAL A 474 -6.43 -7.40 -26.29
N GLY A 475 -7.26 -8.44 -26.37
CA GLY A 475 -8.29 -8.73 -25.38
C GLY A 475 -7.71 -8.98 -23.97
N MET A 476 -6.61 -9.78 -23.87
CA MET A 476 -5.89 -9.99 -22.60
C MET A 476 -5.41 -8.68 -21.99
N MET A 477 -4.73 -7.85 -22.80
CA MET A 477 -4.18 -6.56 -22.37
C MET A 477 -5.28 -5.61 -21.91
N ALA A 478 -6.35 -5.48 -22.69
CA ALA A 478 -7.44 -4.52 -22.45
C ALA A 478 -8.29 -4.89 -21.23
N CYS A 479 -8.74 -6.14 -21.12
CA CYS A 479 -9.62 -6.58 -20.04
C CYS A 479 -8.91 -6.47 -18.68
N PHE A 480 -7.76 -7.11 -18.57
CA PHE A 480 -7.09 -7.15 -17.28
C PHE A 480 -6.34 -5.85 -16.97
N GLY A 481 -5.68 -5.22 -17.94
CA GLY A 481 -5.02 -3.92 -17.75
C GLY A 481 -5.99 -2.83 -17.28
N GLY A 482 -7.23 -2.84 -17.81
CA GLY A 482 -8.28 -1.93 -17.36
C GLY A 482 -8.73 -2.19 -15.93
N ILE A 483 -9.15 -3.43 -15.63
CA ILE A 483 -9.78 -3.74 -14.33
C ILE A 483 -8.78 -3.86 -13.18
N ALA A 484 -7.52 -4.19 -13.44
CA ALA A 484 -6.44 -4.19 -12.46
C ALA A 484 -5.92 -2.78 -12.13
N ARG A 485 -6.32 -1.77 -12.91
CA ARG A 485 -5.81 -0.40 -12.81
C ARG A 485 -4.28 -0.31 -12.96
N ALA A 486 -3.69 -1.24 -13.70
CA ALA A 486 -2.26 -1.32 -13.97
C ALA A 486 -2.00 -1.53 -15.49
N PRO A 487 -2.44 -0.60 -16.35
CA PRO A 487 -2.45 -0.78 -17.80
C PRO A 487 -1.05 -0.96 -18.37
N LEU A 488 -0.05 -0.20 -17.91
CA LEU A 488 1.30 -0.26 -18.43
C LEU A 488 1.98 -1.60 -18.10
N ALA A 489 1.86 -2.02 -16.85
CA ALA A 489 2.45 -3.27 -16.40
C ALA A 489 1.85 -4.48 -17.13
N VAL A 490 0.51 -4.53 -17.27
CA VAL A 490 -0.18 -5.65 -17.93
C VAL A 490 0.14 -5.70 -19.41
N MET A 491 0.19 -4.56 -20.11
CA MET A 491 0.57 -4.52 -21.52
C MET A 491 1.99 -5.09 -21.74
N LEU A 492 2.96 -4.63 -20.96
CA LEU A 492 4.34 -5.12 -21.05
C LEU A 492 4.43 -6.61 -20.71
N MET A 493 3.74 -7.04 -19.65
CA MET A 493 3.74 -8.44 -19.23
C MET A 493 3.15 -9.35 -20.29
N VAL A 494 2.00 -9.01 -20.88
CA VAL A 494 1.39 -9.81 -21.94
C VAL A 494 2.27 -9.83 -23.19
N ALA A 495 2.94 -8.70 -23.52
CA ALA A 495 3.88 -8.65 -24.65
C ALA A 495 5.08 -9.58 -24.44
N GLU A 496 5.65 -9.64 -23.22
CA GLU A 496 6.74 -10.58 -22.87
C GLU A 496 6.25 -12.03 -22.87
N MET A 497 5.07 -12.29 -22.29
CA MET A 497 4.47 -13.64 -22.26
C MET A 497 4.17 -14.23 -23.63
N THR A 498 3.90 -13.37 -24.62
CA THR A 498 3.56 -13.75 -26.00
C THR A 498 4.71 -13.56 -26.99
N GLY A 499 5.78 -12.88 -26.58
CA GLY A 499 6.88 -12.48 -27.45
C GLY A 499 6.50 -11.49 -28.55
N THR A 500 5.35 -10.78 -28.41
CA THR A 500 4.78 -9.92 -29.45
C THR A 500 4.81 -8.43 -29.07
N ILE A 501 6.00 -7.85 -29.08
CA ILE A 501 6.18 -6.40 -28.79
C ILE A 501 5.49 -5.49 -29.84
N SER A 502 5.38 -5.96 -31.09
CA SER A 502 4.74 -5.21 -32.18
C SER A 502 3.26 -4.86 -31.94
N LEU A 503 2.57 -5.60 -31.06
CA LEU A 503 1.19 -5.34 -30.68
C LEU A 503 1.04 -4.27 -29.58
N LEU A 504 2.10 -3.84 -28.92
CA LEU A 504 2.00 -2.86 -27.83
C LEU A 504 1.34 -1.55 -28.29
N ALA A 505 1.86 -0.96 -29.38
CA ALA A 505 1.37 0.32 -29.87
C ALA A 505 -0.12 0.25 -30.32
N PRO A 506 -0.56 -0.69 -31.17
CA PRO A 506 -1.96 -0.78 -31.54
C PRO A 506 -2.88 -1.19 -30.38
N ALA A 507 -2.40 -2.00 -29.43
CA ALA A 507 -3.17 -2.39 -28.25
C ALA A 507 -3.46 -1.21 -27.30
N MET A 508 -2.63 -0.14 -27.34
CA MET A 508 -2.88 1.06 -26.51
C MET A 508 -4.28 1.63 -26.70
N VAL A 509 -4.85 1.57 -27.93
CA VAL A 509 -6.21 2.02 -28.19
C VAL A 509 -7.22 1.22 -27.37
N ALA A 510 -7.12 -0.09 -27.40
CA ALA A 510 -8.02 -0.97 -26.66
C ALA A 510 -7.87 -0.80 -25.15
N VAL A 511 -6.64 -0.76 -24.66
CA VAL A 511 -6.34 -0.62 -23.23
C VAL A 511 -6.77 0.74 -22.69
N ALA A 512 -6.56 1.82 -23.45
CA ALA A 512 -7.02 3.17 -23.07
C ALA A 512 -8.55 3.23 -22.95
N LEU A 513 -9.29 2.67 -23.92
CA LEU A 513 -10.75 2.64 -23.89
C LEU A 513 -11.27 1.75 -22.75
N ALA A 514 -10.67 0.57 -22.52
CA ALA A 514 -11.04 -0.29 -21.40
C ALA A 514 -10.80 0.41 -20.07
N THR A 515 -9.63 1.06 -19.89
CA THR A 515 -9.31 1.83 -18.69
C THR A 515 -10.27 2.99 -18.48
N PHE A 516 -10.63 3.73 -19.54
CA PHE A 516 -11.61 4.81 -19.47
C PHE A 516 -12.98 4.32 -18.99
N ILE A 517 -13.46 3.18 -19.54
CA ILE A 517 -14.72 2.57 -19.13
C ILE A 517 -14.67 2.16 -17.65
N VAL A 518 -13.63 1.44 -17.24
CA VAL A 518 -13.49 1.00 -15.86
C VAL A 518 -13.41 2.20 -14.91
N ARG A 519 -12.70 3.27 -15.27
CA ARG A 519 -12.67 4.55 -14.51
C ARG A 519 -14.06 5.17 -14.36
N ARG A 520 -14.91 5.09 -15.38
CA ARG A 520 -16.28 5.63 -15.34
C ARG A 520 -17.15 4.93 -14.29
N PHE A 521 -16.87 3.65 -14.00
CA PHE A 521 -17.56 2.87 -12.96
C PHE A 521 -16.85 2.90 -11.60
N ASP A 522 -15.69 3.55 -11.49
CA ASP A 522 -14.81 3.63 -10.32
C ASP A 522 -14.52 2.25 -9.68
N ASP A 523 -14.38 1.23 -10.52
CA ASP A 523 -14.18 -0.15 -10.09
C ASP A 523 -12.71 -0.59 -10.20
N SER A 524 -12.31 -1.58 -9.42
CA SER A 524 -11.05 -2.31 -9.52
C SER A 524 -11.24 -3.71 -8.95
N ILE A 525 -10.51 -4.68 -9.52
CA ILE A 525 -10.44 -6.03 -8.98
C ILE A 525 -9.63 -6.08 -7.67
N TYR A 526 -8.82 -5.05 -7.40
CA TYR A 526 -7.99 -4.91 -6.21
C TYR A 526 -8.53 -3.80 -5.30
N ARG A 527 -9.21 -4.19 -4.21
CA ARG A 527 -9.84 -3.24 -3.28
C ARG A 527 -8.84 -2.56 -2.35
N SER A 528 -7.70 -3.18 -2.10
CA SER A 528 -6.64 -2.62 -1.26
C SER A 528 -5.82 -1.53 -1.96
N GLN A 529 -6.00 -1.31 -3.28
CA GLN A 529 -5.41 -0.17 -3.97
C GLN A 529 -5.98 1.14 -3.43
N LEU A 530 -5.10 2.05 -3.05
CA LEU A 530 -5.48 3.43 -2.76
C LEU A 530 -5.59 4.23 -4.06
N ARG A 531 -6.24 5.38 -4.02
CA ARG A 531 -6.42 6.18 -5.24
C ARG A 531 -5.10 6.79 -5.68
N THR A 532 -4.42 7.47 -4.76
CA THR A 532 -3.14 8.15 -5.00
C THR A 532 -2.16 7.89 -3.86
N ARG A 533 -0.90 8.25 -4.06
CA ARG A 533 0.14 8.17 -3.02
C ARG A 533 -0.22 9.01 -1.78
N SER A 534 -0.86 10.17 -1.97
CA SER A 534 -1.29 11.02 -0.87
C SER A 534 -2.35 10.39 0.04
N ASP A 535 -3.08 9.38 -0.45
CA ASP A 535 -4.07 8.64 0.35
C ASP A 535 -3.42 7.58 1.25
N SER A 536 -2.15 7.22 0.98
CA SER A 536 -1.43 6.25 1.80
C SER A 536 -1.17 6.81 3.20
N PRO A 537 -1.51 6.07 4.29
CA PRO A 537 -1.25 6.51 5.66
C PRO A 537 0.21 6.91 5.89
N ALA A 538 1.16 6.20 5.29
CA ALA A 538 2.58 6.51 5.40
C ALA A 538 2.98 7.77 4.62
N SER A 539 2.36 8.02 3.44
CA SER A 539 2.63 9.22 2.65
C SER A 539 1.96 10.47 3.23
N ARG A 540 0.82 10.32 3.92
CA ARG A 540 0.16 11.45 4.59
C ARG A 540 1.06 12.14 5.60
N LEU A 541 1.89 11.37 6.31
CA LEU A 541 2.88 11.92 7.22
C LEU A 541 4.02 12.64 6.47
N GLN A 542 4.46 12.10 5.33
CA GLN A 542 5.51 12.71 4.50
C GLN A 542 5.04 13.96 3.76
N PHE A 543 3.83 13.95 3.19
CA PHE A 543 3.27 15.12 2.48
C PHE A 543 2.78 16.22 3.42
N GLY A 544 2.42 15.88 4.67
CA GLY A 544 2.04 16.85 5.67
C GLY A 544 3.21 17.61 6.30
N LEU A 545 4.43 17.03 6.29
CA LEU A 545 5.60 17.58 6.99
C LEU A 545 6.91 17.34 6.22
N PRO A 546 7.01 17.70 4.92
CA PRO A 546 8.20 17.43 4.11
C PRO A 546 9.47 18.12 4.66
N LEU A 547 9.32 19.17 5.45
CA LEU A 547 10.42 19.94 6.03
C LEU A 547 11.06 19.25 7.23
N LEU A 548 10.31 18.41 7.96
CA LEU A 548 10.84 17.70 9.13
C LEU A 548 11.81 16.57 8.76
N GLY A 549 11.72 16.06 7.54
CA GLY A 549 12.65 15.05 7.03
C GLY A 549 14.07 15.55 6.78
N GLY A 550 14.26 16.87 6.70
CA GLY A 550 15.56 17.53 6.54
C GLY A 550 16.18 18.00 7.85
N VAL A 551 15.51 17.86 9.00
CA VAL A 551 15.99 18.30 10.31
C VAL A 551 16.35 17.08 11.16
N GLU A 552 17.55 17.07 11.74
CA GLU A 552 17.95 16.04 12.69
C GLU A 552 17.36 16.34 14.08
N VAL A 553 17.04 15.27 14.82
CA VAL A 553 16.57 15.38 16.21
C VAL A 553 17.55 16.16 17.09
N SER A 554 18.85 15.99 16.86
CA SER A 554 19.92 16.72 17.55
C SER A 554 19.87 18.24 17.42
N GLU A 555 19.25 18.76 16.33
CA GLU A 555 19.15 20.19 16.09
C GLU A 555 18.05 20.88 16.92
N VAL A 556 17.09 20.10 17.42
CA VAL A 556 15.91 20.62 18.11
C VAL A 556 15.70 20.04 19.51
N ALA A 557 16.37 18.94 19.83
CA ALA A 557 16.28 18.32 21.15
C ALA A 557 16.84 19.28 22.22
N THR A 558 16.16 19.35 23.34
CA THR A 558 16.58 20.17 24.48
C THR A 558 17.31 19.32 25.52
N GLU A 559 18.26 19.93 26.25
CA GLU A 559 18.91 19.26 27.37
C GLU A 559 17.88 18.83 28.42
N PRO A 560 18.00 17.61 29.00
CA PRO A 560 17.08 17.17 30.01
C PRO A 560 17.27 18.01 31.28
N ARG A 561 16.18 18.57 31.82
CA ARG A 561 16.22 19.33 33.07
C ARG A 561 16.57 18.48 34.29
N LEU A 562 16.36 17.17 34.17
CA LEU A 562 16.64 16.19 35.21
C LEU A 562 17.00 14.84 34.57
N VAL A 563 18.10 14.24 35.00
CA VAL A 563 18.48 12.86 34.77
C VAL A 563 18.70 12.21 36.13
N LEU A 564 18.10 11.06 36.36
CA LEU A 564 18.19 10.35 37.63
C LEU A 564 19.18 9.17 37.54
N ALA A 565 20.05 9.02 38.52
CA ALA A 565 20.84 7.82 38.66
C ALA A 565 19.99 6.69 39.28
N GLU A 566 20.19 5.44 38.87
CA GLU A 566 19.46 4.28 39.42
C GLU A 566 19.60 4.11 40.95
N SER A 567 20.72 4.62 41.51
CA SER A 567 21.01 4.59 42.93
C SER A 567 20.26 5.66 43.73
N THR A 568 19.58 6.61 43.10
CA THR A 568 18.83 7.71 43.74
C THR A 568 17.63 7.14 44.51
N SER A 569 17.42 7.58 45.75
CA SER A 569 16.24 7.16 46.50
C SER A 569 14.94 7.73 45.87
N VAL A 570 13.83 6.99 45.99
CA VAL A 570 12.53 7.41 45.42
C VAL A 570 12.06 8.74 45.96
N LYS A 571 12.33 9.03 47.22
CA LYS A 571 11.96 10.33 47.85
C LYS A 571 12.79 11.48 47.30
N GLU A 572 14.07 11.29 47.09
CA GLU A 572 14.95 12.28 46.46
C GLU A 572 14.62 12.47 44.99
N ALA A 573 14.36 11.37 44.27
CA ALA A 573 13.93 11.43 42.86
C ALA A 573 12.63 12.22 42.69
N LEU A 574 11.64 12.00 43.56
CA LEU A 574 10.40 12.74 43.57
C LEU A 574 10.62 14.24 43.88
N ALA A 575 11.40 14.56 44.90
CA ALA A 575 11.74 15.92 45.25
C ALA A 575 12.46 16.65 44.12
N ALA A 576 13.42 15.99 43.47
CA ALA A 576 14.12 16.54 42.31
C ALA A 576 13.19 16.77 41.11
N ALA A 577 12.28 15.82 40.79
CA ALA A 577 11.37 15.93 39.71
C ALA A 577 10.33 17.08 39.91
N LEU A 578 9.85 17.24 41.15
CA LEU A 578 8.95 18.34 41.51
C LEU A 578 9.67 19.70 41.43
N SER A 579 10.93 19.78 41.91
CA SER A 579 11.72 21.01 41.87
C SER A 579 12.09 21.42 40.43
N ALA A 580 12.37 20.44 39.56
CA ALA A 580 12.64 20.67 38.15
C ALA A 580 11.36 20.94 37.31
N ALA A 581 10.19 20.77 37.93
CA ALA A 581 8.86 20.93 37.28
C ALA A 581 8.73 20.07 35.99
N VAL A 582 9.20 18.80 36.06
CA VAL A 582 9.13 17.85 34.95
C VAL A 582 8.11 16.74 35.24
N PRO A 583 7.37 16.24 34.24
CA PRO A 583 6.40 15.14 34.42
C PRO A 583 7.05 13.77 34.64
N GLY A 584 8.33 13.65 34.38
CA GLY A 584 9.16 12.45 34.53
C GLY A 584 10.58 12.71 34.10
N ALA A 585 11.46 11.72 34.30
CA ALA A 585 12.87 11.87 33.98
C ALA A 585 13.44 10.54 33.40
N PRO A 586 14.45 10.60 32.52
CA PRO A 586 15.26 9.46 32.16
C PRO A 586 16.10 8.98 33.36
N VAL A 587 16.27 7.68 33.46
CA VAL A 587 17.09 7.02 34.49
C VAL A 587 18.31 6.39 33.83
N VAL A 588 19.47 6.60 34.41
CA VAL A 588 20.75 6.08 33.92
C VAL A 588 21.45 5.23 34.96
N ASP A 589 22.30 4.31 34.52
CA ASP A 589 23.18 3.53 35.39
C ASP A 589 24.40 4.34 35.87
N SER A 590 25.31 3.68 36.59
CA SER A 590 26.54 4.29 37.09
C SER A 590 27.54 4.71 36.00
N GLN A 591 27.33 4.28 34.74
CA GLN A 591 28.15 4.64 33.57
C GLN A 591 27.45 5.68 32.69
N GLY A 592 26.25 6.16 33.07
CA GLY A 592 25.47 7.13 32.27
C GLY A 592 24.66 6.48 31.15
N ILE A 593 24.51 5.16 31.09
CA ILE A 593 23.75 4.45 30.08
C ILE A 593 22.26 4.48 30.46
N TYR A 594 21.42 4.82 29.51
CA TYR A 594 19.98 4.89 29.67
C TYR A 594 19.35 3.52 29.99
N LEU A 595 18.60 3.46 31.08
CA LEU A 595 17.88 2.27 31.55
C LEU A 595 16.38 2.32 31.20
N GLY A 596 15.80 3.52 31.18
CA GLY A 596 14.37 3.73 30.94
C GLY A 596 13.90 5.07 31.50
N THR A 597 12.60 5.26 31.64
CA THR A 597 12.01 6.47 32.21
C THR A 597 11.22 6.19 33.47
N VAL A 598 11.05 7.21 34.32
CA VAL A 598 10.15 7.16 35.48
C VAL A 598 9.27 8.41 35.48
N GLY A 599 7.97 8.24 35.65
CA GLY A 599 6.99 9.34 35.75
C GLY A 599 6.83 9.80 37.23
N VAL A 600 6.49 11.09 37.41
CA VAL A 600 6.22 11.67 38.73
C VAL A 600 5.04 10.98 39.41
N ASP A 601 4.03 10.54 38.67
CA ASP A 601 2.90 9.78 39.21
C ASP A 601 3.31 8.42 39.79
N VAL A 602 4.31 7.74 39.15
CA VAL A 602 4.88 6.49 39.64
C VAL A 602 5.71 6.75 40.92
N LEU A 603 6.57 7.78 40.87
CA LEU A 603 7.39 8.20 42.03
C LEU A 603 6.52 8.57 43.24
N THR A 604 5.43 9.30 43.03
CA THR A 604 4.51 9.72 44.09
C THR A 604 3.83 8.53 44.75
N ARG A 605 3.40 7.53 43.98
CA ARG A 605 2.78 6.32 44.52
C ARG A 605 3.81 5.45 45.25
N ALA A 606 5.04 5.39 44.77
CA ALA A 606 6.09 4.61 45.36
C ALA A 606 6.66 5.25 46.64
N ALA A 607 6.76 6.57 46.68
CA ALA A 607 7.21 7.31 47.88
C ALA A 607 6.28 7.18 49.09
N ALA A 608 5.00 6.81 48.86
CA ALA A 608 3.99 6.57 49.90
C ALA A 608 4.07 5.15 50.49
N GLN A 609 4.90 4.27 49.96
CA GLN A 609 5.12 2.91 50.49
C GLN A 609 6.19 2.92 51.58
N ASP A 610 6.08 2.01 52.56
CA ASP A 610 7.05 1.86 53.63
C ASP A 610 7.46 0.39 53.78
N PRO A 611 8.73 0.01 53.42
CA PRO A 611 9.76 0.84 52.81
C PRO A 611 9.47 1.13 51.32
N PRO A 612 9.91 2.30 50.77
CA PRO A 612 9.80 2.59 49.37
C PRO A 612 10.68 1.64 48.55
N PRO A 613 10.21 1.18 47.36
CA PRO A 613 10.97 0.31 46.49
C PRO A 613 12.21 1.01 45.92
N ALA A 614 13.18 0.26 45.40
CA ALA A 614 14.33 0.84 44.71
C ALA A 614 13.89 1.50 43.39
N LEU A 615 14.53 2.61 42.99
CA LEU A 615 14.19 3.35 41.75
C LEU A 615 14.30 2.44 40.51
N SER A 616 15.28 1.52 40.49
CA SER A 616 15.46 0.57 39.38
C SER A 616 14.25 -0.33 39.12
N GLN A 617 13.39 -0.59 40.12
CA GLN A 617 12.18 -1.39 39.98
C GLN A 617 11.01 -0.60 39.41
N LEU A 618 11.10 0.72 39.38
CA LEU A 618 10.07 1.63 38.89
C LEU A 618 10.32 2.13 37.48
N VAL A 619 11.47 1.81 36.91
CA VAL A 619 11.90 2.26 35.59
C VAL A 619 11.09 1.54 34.52
N ASP A 620 10.47 2.30 33.65
CA ASP A 620 9.84 1.78 32.43
C ASP A 620 10.87 1.72 31.29
N ALA A 621 11.40 0.53 31.06
CA ALA A 621 12.34 0.24 29.98
C ALA A 621 11.67 0.10 28.61
N THR A 622 10.33 0.12 28.54
CA THR A 622 9.57 -0.01 27.28
C THR A 622 9.32 1.32 26.59
N THR A 623 9.56 2.44 27.29
CA THR A 623 9.45 3.78 26.69
C THR A 623 10.41 3.91 25.52
N PRO A 624 9.92 4.29 24.31
CA PRO A 624 10.77 4.40 23.13
C PRO A 624 11.82 5.49 23.30
N THR A 625 13.00 5.27 22.73
CA THR A 625 14.06 6.28 22.60
C THR A 625 14.24 6.63 21.14
N ILE A 626 14.83 7.78 20.86
CA ILE A 626 15.18 8.20 19.52
C ILE A 626 16.67 8.54 19.43
N ALA A 627 17.31 8.15 18.32
CA ALA A 627 18.70 8.49 18.10
C ALA A 627 18.85 9.99 17.73
N ALA A 628 19.90 10.64 18.24
CA ALA A 628 20.16 12.05 17.98
C ALA A 628 20.27 12.39 16.48
N LYS A 629 20.80 11.47 15.67
CA LYS A 629 20.92 11.61 14.20
C LYS A 629 19.66 11.13 13.44
N ALA A 630 18.59 10.78 14.13
CA ALA A 630 17.35 10.45 13.48
C ALA A 630 16.70 11.72 12.89
N ARG A 631 15.93 11.53 11.85
CA ARG A 631 15.16 12.62 11.23
C ARG A 631 13.95 12.97 12.14
N LEU A 632 13.61 14.24 12.16
CA LEU A 632 12.54 14.75 13.05
C LEU A 632 11.14 14.24 12.69
N ASP A 633 10.90 13.82 11.43
CA ASP A 633 9.65 13.18 11.03
C ASP A 633 9.44 11.81 11.69
N LEU A 634 10.52 11.04 11.91
CA LEU A 634 10.47 9.76 12.63
C LEU A 634 10.24 9.94 14.14
N ALA A 635 10.67 11.06 14.68
CA ALA A 635 10.48 11.40 16.09
C ALA A 635 9.01 11.56 16.47
N LEU A 636 8.17 11.99 15.54
CA LEU A 636 6.74 12.15 15.77
C LEU A 636 6.05 10.81 16.08
N GLU A 637 6.47 9.73 15.43
CA GLU A 637 5.98 8.38 15.70
C GLU A 637 6.39 7.91 17.10
N SER A 638 7.66 8.12 17.46
CA SER A 638 8.17 7.78 18.79
C SER A 638 7.48 8.56 19.91
N LEU A 639 7.20 9.86 19.69
CA LEU A 639 6.42 10.70 20.62
C LEU A 639 4.98 10.21 20.77
N THR A 640 4.35 9.76 19.68
CA THR A 640 3.00 9.23 19.71
C THR A 640 2.95 7.90 20.49
N GLN A 641 3.94 7.03 20.30
CA GLN A 641 4.07 5.76 21.02
C GLN A 641 4.34 5.98 22.51
N ALA A 642 5.09 7.04 22.87
CA ALA A 642 5.36 7.44 24.26
C ALA A 642 4.17 8.14 24.95
N GLY A 643 2.97 8.12 24.37
CA GLY A 643 1.79 8.77 24.94
C GLY A 643 1.77 10.29 24.79
N GLY A 644 2.60 10.85 23.88
CA GLY A 644 2.53 12.24 23.45
C GLY A 644 3.19 13.26 24.38
N HIS A 645 3.97 12.86 25.38
CA HIS A 645 4.59 13.80 26.31
C HIS A 645 6.01 14.20 25.87
N TRP A 646 6.92 13.26 25.89
CA TRP A 646 8.32 13.44 25.51
C TRP A 646 9.00 12.09 25.29
N VAL A 647 10.13 12.07 24.58
CA VAL A 647 10.99 10.91 24.38
C VAL A 647 12.44 11.26 24.70
N THR A 648 13.20 10.27 25.17
CA THR A 648 14.62 10.43 25.43
C THR A 648 15.42 10.33 24.15
N VAL A 649 16.31 11.28 23.92
CA VAL A 649 17.26 11.29 22.81
C VAL A 649 18.57 10.68 23.28
N THR A 650 19.06 9.68 22.54
CA THR A 650 20.27 8.94 22.90
C THR A 650 21.29 8.92 21.77
N ASP A 651 22.56 8.69 22.12
CA ASP A 651 23.62 8.38 21.16
C ASP A 651 23.66 6.88 20.79
N GLY A 652 24.61 6.49 19.94
CA GLY A 652 24.82 5.11 19.56
C GLY A 652 25.26 4.18 20.70
N ALA A 653 25.73 4.72 21.81
CA ALA A 653 26.14 4.02 23.04
C ALA A 653 25.05 4.04 24.12
N ARG A 654 23.85 4.59 23.82
CA ARG A 654 22.71 4.77 24.73
C ARG A 654 22.94 5.79 25.86
N HIS A 655 23.85 6.73 25.73
CA HIS A 655 23.92 7.85 26.68
C HIS A 655 22.77 8.85 26.37
N VAL A 656 22.24 9.45 27.41
CA VAL A 656 21.20 10.46 27.30
C VAL A 656 21.81 11.77 26.83
N LEU A 657 21.43 12.21 25.63
CA LEU A 657 21.88 13.50 25.05
C LEU A 657 20.83 14.60 25.23
N GLY A 658 19.57 14.25 25.28
CA GLY A 658 18.50 15.24 25.35
C GLY A 658 17.13 14.61 25.56
N ILE A 659 16.14 15.46 25.57
CA ILE A 659 14.73 15.09 25.46
C ILE A 659 14.11 15.82 24.27
N LEU A 660 13.11 15.18 23.67
CA LEU A 660 12.34 15.76 22.59
C LEU A 660 10.86 15.79 22.96
N THR A 661 10.24 16.95 22.83
CA THR A 661 8.81 17.16 23.05
C THR A 661 8.10 17.52 21.76
N PHE A 662 6.75 17.49 21.73
CA PHE A 662 6.00 18.02 20.60
C PHE A 662 6.29 19.52 20.37
N GLY A 663 6.57 20.30 21.42
CA GLY A 663 6.97 21.70 21.30
C GLY A 663 8.27 21.87 20.49
N ASP A 664 9.23 20.99 20.71
CA ASP A 664 10.50 21.00 20.01
C ASP A 664 10.33 20.62 18.53
N VAL A 665 9.47 19.64 18.24
CA VAL A 665 9.12 19.28 16.86
C VAL A 665 8.47 20.45 16.12
N VAL A 666 7.56 21.18 16.76
CA VAL A 666 6.92 22.38 16.18
C VAL A 666 7.95 23.49 15.96
N ALA A 667 8.85 23.70 16.91
CA ALA A 667 9.93 24.68 16.78
C ALA A 667 10.88 24.33 15.62
N GLY A 668 11.28 23.07 15.50
CA GLY A 668 12.08 22.56 14.40
C GLY A 668 11.40 22.72 13.03
N TYR A 669 10.08 22.51 12.97
CA TYR A 669 9.31 22.73 11.75
C TYR A 669 9.32 24.23 11.36
N GLN A 670 9.10 25.14 12.32
CA GLN A 670 9.16 26.58 12.07
C GLN A 670 10.55 27.03 11.60
N GLN A 671 11.60 26.49 12.20
CA GLN A 671 12.98 26.76 11.81
C GLN A 671 13.28 26.24 10.41
N ALA A 672 12.88 24.99 10.08
CA ALA A 672 13.03 24.41 8.76
C ALA A 672 12.23 25.17 7.69
N LEU A 673 11.04 25.66 8.04
CA LEU A 673 10.24 26.50 7.16
C LEU A 673 10.95 27.82 6.86
N SER A 674 11.51 28.46 7.87
CA SER A 674 12.23 29.72 7.73
C SER A 674 13.52 29.57 6.90
N SER A 675 14.29 28.50 7.14
CA SER A 675 15.53 28.21 6.38
C SER A 675 15.25 27.82 4.93
N ASN A 676 14.19 27.03 4.65
CA ASN A 676 13.83 26.67 3.28
C ASN A 676 13.26 27.85 2.47
N LEU A 677 12.52 28.75 3.11
CA LEU A 677 12.13 30.01 2.48
C LEU A 677 13.37 30.85 2.13
N GLY A 678 14.41 30.86 2.98
CA GLY A 678 15.70 31.50 2.70
C GLY A 678 16.46 30.85 1.54
N VAL A 679 16.45 29.52 1.39
CA VAL A 679 17.07 28.77 0.29
C VAL A 679 16.30 28.95 -1.01
N MET A 680 14.96 29.01 -0.98
CA MET A 680 14.16 29.32 -2.17
C MET A 680 14.45 30.70 -2.72
N THR A 681 14.80 31.65 -1.88
CA THR A 681 15.29 33.00 -2.32
C THR A 681 16.67 32.94 -2.97
N GLN A 682 17.50 31.94 -2.71
CA GLN A 682 18.83 31.78 -3.37
C GLN A 682 18.79 30.97 -4.67
N VAL A 683 17.77 30.13 -4.90
CA VAL A 683 17.72 29.22 -6.06
C VAL A 683 17.22 29.91 -7.34
N SER A 684 16.59 31.07 -7.28
CA SER A 684 16.28 31.82 -8.49
C SER A 684 16.66 33.28 -8.33
N SER A 685 17.72 33.69 -9.04
CA SER A 685 18.06 35.08 -9.25
C SER A 685 16.95 35.91 -9.96
N HIS A 686 15.80 35.33 -10.19
CA HIS A 686 14.68 35.87 -10.97
C HIS A 686 13.34 35.82 -10.24
N THR A 687 13.28 35.43 -8.96
CA THR A 687 12.02 35.36 -8.19
C THR A 687 12.21 35.94 -6.79
N MET A 688 11.34 36.84 -6.34
CA MET A 688 11.33 37.37 -4.99
C MET A 688 10.10 36.85 -4.18
N SER A 689 10.33 36.61 -2.91
CA SER A 689 9.23 36.34 -1.96
C SER A 689 8.66 37.63 -1.43
N ILE A 690 7.36 37.72 -1.39
CA ILE A 690 6.61 38.86 -0.86
C ILE A 690 5.71 38.33 0.24
N GLU A 691 5.79 38.93 1.41
CA GLU A 691 4.86 38.67 2.49
C GLU A 691 4.16 39.99 2.82
N GLU A 692 2.83 40.02 2.68
CA GLU A 692 2.06 41.24 2.85
C GLU A 692 0.68 40.93 3.39
N ARG A 693 0.11 41.91 4.12
CA ARG A 693 -1.22 41.79 4.68
C ARG A 693 -2.28 42.32 3.72
N ILE A 694 -3.38 41.56 3.55
CA ILE A 694 -4.52 42.04 2.73
C ILE A 694 -5.20 43.21 3.39
N GLY A 695 -5.13 44.34 2.73
CA GLY A 695 -5.76 45.60 3.16
C GLY A 695 -7.24 45.68 2.81
N GLU A 696 -7.96 46.64 3.45
CA GLU A 696 -9.39 46.84 3.23
C GLU A 696 -9.78 47.21 1.80
N GLY A 697 -8.87 47.87 1.05
CA GLY A 697 -9.08 48.24 -0.36
C GLY A 697 -8.51 47.24 -1.36
N SER A 698 -8.07 46.05 -0.92
CA SER A 698 -7.45 45.04 -1.82
C SER A 698 -8.46 44.43 -2.78
N PRO A 699 -8.22 44.44 -4.08
CA PRO A 699 -9.11 43.78 -5.06
C PRO A 699 -9.10 42.24 -4.93
N LEU A 700 -8.19 41.69 -4.12
CA LEU A 700 -8.09 40.27 -3.82
C LEU A 700 -9.03 39.83 -2.70
N ALA A 701 -9.48 40.74 -1.82
CA ALA A 701 -10.31 40.44 -0.69
C ALA A 701 -11.72 40.00 -1.11
N GLY A 702 -12.27 39.00 -0.43
CA GLY A 702 -13.63 38.49 -0.64
C GLY A 702 -13.84 37.70 -1.94
N LYS A 703 -12.77 37.29 -2.62
CA LYS A 703 -12.87 36.54 -3.88
C LYS A 703 -12.02 35.26 -3.84
N PRO A 704 -12.50 34.16 -4.41
CA PRO A 704 -11.67 32.97 -4.58
C PRO A 704 -10.52 33.24 -5.56
N LEU A 705 -9.32 32.75 -5.28
CA LEU A 705 -8.11 33.03 -6.05
C LEU A 705 -8.23 32.68 -7.54
N ARG A 706 -9.03 31.66 -7.90
CA ARG A 706 -9.29 31.30 -9.30
C ARG A 706 -10.01 32.40 -10.10
N SER A 707 -10.69 33.32 -9.43
CA SER A 707 -11.42 34.43 -10.08
C SER A 707 -10.62 35.72 -10.13
N VAL A 708 -9.44 35.74 -9.57
CA VAL A 708 -8.55 36.92 -9.50
C VAL A 708 -7.46 36.79 -10.54
N LYS A 709 -7.22 37.87 -11.28
CA LYS A 709 -6.06 37.98 -12.20
C LYS A 709 -4.86 38.51 -11.41
N LEU A 710 -3.90 37.64 -11.17
CA LEU A 710 -2.59 38.03 -10.63
C LEU A 710 -1.70 38.56 -11.76
N PRO A 711 -0.71 39.42 -11.47
CA PRO A 711 0.30 39.83 -12.43
C PRO A 711 1.05 38.61 -12.99
N PRO A 712 1.48 38.67 -14.28
CA PRO A 712 2.24 37.57 -14.88
C PRO A 712 3.48 37.24 -14.04
N GLY A 713 3.78 35.95 -13.84
CA GLY A 713 4.92 35.51 -13.02
C GLY A 713 4.72 35.65 -11.51
N CYS A 714 3.48 35.90 -11.03
CA CYS A 714 3.14 35.95 -9.62
C CYS A 714 2.27 34.76 -9.23
N ILE A 715 2.55 34.16 -8.07
CA ILE A 715 1.75 33.08 -7.48
C ILE A 715 1.61 33.29 -5.95
N ILE A 716 0.42 33.12 -5.43
CA ILE A 716 0.16 33.08 -3.98
C ILE A 716 0.42 31.66 -3.47
N VAL A 717 1.27 31.53 -2.44
CA VAL A 717 1.71 30.23 -1.90
C VAL A 717 0.99 29.90 -0.62
N THR A 718 0.96 30.83 0.35
CA THR A 718 0.34 30.59 1.65
C THR A 718 -0.51 31.79 2.10
N VAL A 719 -1.50 31.49 2.95
CA VAL A 719 -2.37 32.48 3.61
C VAL A 719 -2.37 32.16 5.10
N LEU A 720 -1.95 33.13 5.91
CA LEU A 720 -1.99 33.06 7.37
C LEU A 720 -3.16 33.92 7.87
N ARG A 721 -4.18 33.27 8.41
CA ARG A 721 -5.36 33.90 9.01
C ARG A 721 -5.34 33.72 10.52
N GLY A 722 -5.00 34.78 11.26
CA GLY A 722 -4.75 34.69 12.69
C GLY A 722 -3.54 33.77 12.98
N ALA A 723 -3.78 32.60 13.56
CA ALA A 723 -2.75 31.57 13.80
C ALA A 723 -2.83 30.39 12.82
N GLU A 724 -3.73 30.43 11.85
CA GLU A 724 -3.97 29.34 10.90
C GLU A 724 -3.26 29.58 9.56
N LEU A 725 -2.27 28.72 9.25
CA LEU A 725 -1.58 28.74 7.97
C LEU A 725 -2.27 27.78 7.00
N THR A 726 -2.69 28.29 5.85
CA THR A 726 -3.32 27.52 4.78
C THR A 726 -2.53 27.66 3.49
N PHE A 727 -2.30 26.57 2.74
CA PHE A 727 -1.76 26.65 1.39
C PHE A 727 -2.82 27.16 0.43
N ALA A 728 -2.43 28.16 -0.37
CA ALA A 728 -3.34 28.78 -1.32
C ALA A 728 -3.74 27.78 -2.43
N SER A 729 -5.02 27.72 -2.72
CA SER A 729 -5.61 26.96 -3.81
C SER A 729 -6.56 27.85 -4.61
N GLY A 730 -6.96 27.43 -5.81
CA GLY A 730 -7.90 28.23 -6.61
C GLY A 730 -9.25 28.52 -5.92
N SER A 731 -9.63 27.72 -4.92
CA SER A 731 -10.85 27.90 -4.11
C SER A 731 -10.62 28.73 -2.84
N THR A 732 -9.37 29.08 -2.51
CA THR A 732 -9.06 29.87 -1.31
C THR A 732 -9.59 31.32 -1.48
N GLU A 733 -10.41 31.75 -0.55
CA GLU A 733 -10.93 33.12 -0.49
C GLU A 733 -10.12 33.92 0.52
N LEU A 734 -9.49 35.02 0.06
CA LEU A 734 -8.71 35.93 0.90
C LEU A 734 -9.61 36.86 1.67
N GLN A 735 -9.30 37.12 2.94
CA GLN A 735 -10.02 38.06 3.79
C GLN A 735 -9.09 39.22 4.16
N VAL A 736 -9.70 40.37 4.44
CA VAL A 736 -8.96 41.53 4.96
C VAL A 736 -8.28 41.14 6.27
N GLY A 737 -7.01 41.45 6.40
CA GLY A 737 -6.20 41.10 7.56
C GLY A 737 -5.41 39.80 7.42
N ASP A 738 -5.66 38.93 6.39
CA ASP A 738 -4.84 37.78 6.09
C ASP A 738 -3.41 38.22 5.74
N VAL A 739 -2.42 37.49 6.26
CA VAL A 739 -1.02 37.63 5.81
C VAL A 739 -0.77 36.63 4.71
N VAL A 740 -0.42 37.12 3.53
CA VAL A 740 -0.26 36.31 2.33
C VAL A 740 1.19 36.30 1.90
N SER A 741 1.75 35.07 1.72
CA SER A 741 3.07 34.92 1.11
C SER A 741 2.91 34.59 -0.37
N ALA A 742 3.55 35.37 -1.23
CA ALA A 742 3.55 35.22 -2.68
C ALA A 742 4.96 35.17 -3.24
N LEU A 743 5.14 34.47 -4.35
CA LEU A 743 6.33 34.53 -5.19
C LEU A 743 6.03 35.41 -6.40
N ALA A 744 6.94 36.33 -6.74
CA ALA A 744 6.80 37.24 -7.86
C ALA A 744 8.13 37.42 -8.57
N GLU A 745 8.10 37.68 -9.87
CA GLU A 745 9.26 38.19 -10.56
C GLU A 745 9.66 39.60 -10.02
N PRO A 746 10.96 39.95 -9.93
CA PRO A 746 11.40 41.22 -9.35
C PRO A 746 10.70 42.45 -9.95
N ARG A 747 10.37 42.40 -11.24
CA ARG A 747 9.69 43.48 -11.97
C ARG A 747 8.20 43.62 -11.57
N GLN A 748 7.59 42.55 -11.07
CA GLN A 748 6.17 42.50 -10.71
C GLN A 748 5.94 42.57 -9.18
N GLY A 749 7.02 42.55 -8.41
CA GLY A 749 6.96 42.48 -6.95
C GLY A 749 6.21 43.64 -6.30
N GLU A 750 6.50 44.86 -6.78
CA GLU A 750 5.84 46.06 -6.25
C GLU A 750 4.34 46.13 -6.63
N GLN A 751 4.00 45.73 -7.85
CA GLN A 751 2.62 45.62 -8.30
C GLN A 751 1.84 44.58 -7.49
N MET A 752 2.45 43.47 -7.13
CA MET A 752 1.84 42.45 -6.29
C MET A 752 1.60 42.95 -4.86
N ARG A 753 2.55 43.71 -4.28
CA ARG A 753 2.37 44.36 -2.96
C ARG A 753 1.22 45.33 -2.96
N GLN A 754 1.14 46.19 -4.01
CA GLN A 754 0.04 47.16 -4.15
C GLN A 754 -1.32 46.50 -4.26
N LEU A 755 -1.43 45.38 -5.01
CA LEU A 755 -2.64 44.58 -5.08
C LEU A 755 -3.06 44.02 -3.71
N MET A 756 -2.10 43.59 -2.91
CA MET A 756 -2.39 43.06 -1.56
C MET A 756 -2.80 44.17 -0.58
N ARG A 757 -2.13 45.36 -0.61
CA ARG A 757 -2.42 46.48 0.28
C ARG A 757 -3.71 47.21 -0.07
N GLY A 758 -4.10 47.20 -1.35
CA GLY A 758 -5.33 47.88 -1.78
C GLY A 758 -5.22 49.40 -1.92
N SER A 759 -4.05 49.93 -2.30
CA SER A 759 -3.94 51.35 -2.66
C SER A 759 -4.65 51.59 -4.01
N GLU A 760 -5.75 52.29 -4.00
CA GLU A 760 -6.35 52.91 -5.18
C GLU A 760 -5.37 53.93 -5.78
N GLY A 761 -4.84 53.65 -6.94
CA GLY A 761 -4.09 54.61 -7.71
C GLY A 761 -2.98 54.01 -8.53
N LEU A 762 -3.22 53.99 -9.85
CA LEU A 762 -2.36 53.70 -10.99
C LEU A 762 -2.66 52.35 -11.68
N ILE A 763 -3.82 52.29 -12.30
CA ILE A 763 -4.01 51.48 -13.49
C ILE A 763 -3.45 52.34 -14.63
N ASP A 764 -2.29 51.99 -15.15
CA ASP A 764 -1.69 52.60 -16.35
C ASP A 764 -2.59 52.25 -17.57
N PRO A 765 -3.21 53.24 -18.24
CA PRO A 765 -4.11 52.98 -19.38
C PRO A 765 -3.42 52.43 -20.62
N ALA A 766 -2.12 52.12 -20.58
CA ALA A 766 -1.36 51.60 -21.70
C ALA A 766 -1.51 50.09 -21.94
N VAL A 767 -2.14 49.33 -21.04
CA VAL A 767 -2.26 47.85 -21.16
C VAL A 767 -3.53 47.41 -21.94
N GLU A 768 -4.47 48.33 -22.20
CA GLU A 768 -5.68 48.00 -22.96
C GLU A 768 -5.54 47.97 -24.51
N ARG A 769 -4.37 48.28 -25.05
CA ARG A 769 -4.15 48.31 -26.52
C ARG A 769 -3.25 47.22 -27.08
N GLY A 770 -2.96 46.17 -26.33
CA GLY A 770 -2.11 45.04 -26.75
C GLY A 770 -2.85 43.72 -27.07
N GLY A 771 -4.16 43.75 -27.16
CA GLY A 771 -5.01 42.53 -27.31
C GLY A 771 -5.57 42.32 -28.73
N GLN A 772 -4.90 42.74 -29.79
CA GLN A 772 -5.14 42.33 -31.17
C GLN A 772 -3.84 42.35 -31.95
N LEU A 773 -3.28 41.17 -32.18
CA LEU A 773 -2.44 40.72 -33.30
C LEU A 773 -1.41 39.67 -32.87
N LEU A 774 -1.67 38.48 -33.38
CA LEU A 774 -0.92 37.23 -33.52
C LEU A 774 -1.38 36.12 -32.63
#